data_bdce5731174bee57b09e7826b743f560
#
_entry.id   bdce5731174bee57b09e7826b743f560
#
_cell.length_a   1.000
_cell.length_b   1.000
_cell.length_c   1.000
_cell.angle_alpha   90.00
_cell.angle_beta   90.00
_cell.angle_gamma   90.00
#
_symmetry.space_group_name_H-M   'P 1'
#
loop_
_entity.id
_entity.type
_entity.pdbx_description
1 polymer ?
#
loop_
_entity_poly.entity_id
_entity_poly.type
_entity_poly.pdbx_seq_one_letter_code
_entity_poly.pdbx_strand_id
1 'polypeptide(L)'
;MNEITITVFKDLFKSKDVPYHVSLEKVVSRIKVGKSKELIDKIRAGEKNFKNQLPCILFNGVFNERNSSSLINHSGLMIVDFDKYPDLDTMYDHLHELKKNNHFVLLFISPSGNGIKGVVRVSNQLNKETHPKIFKQFQEDFQFEYWDNSNSNVDRVCFESYDPEIHVNYEAEIYEPELKDKGHSVSERSPLVPVTDEDKIIEKIMQWNWKRDFVEGERNAFIFDLAGAFCEYGINQMTAENYILNNVVIGSFSEKEAITTIKSAYKKRQFDCKFFEDYQKIDKIKSELKKGKNEVTKKYGISEDTFDEIKEANEHDDFWFYTEDKNGKEKVNVDLLKYKLFLERNGFKKYFPNECQKPTWLYILSNKVVETSVEKIKDFVLNFLLNRGELDVWKYCANYPNLFSEKFLSMIDTVELMMLKDTKDSSYFAFENGILEVSKNNINLIDYIDVDGYVWQSQIINRNWIEIENFENEYQTFIKNISNNEPLPIECVIGYLLSTYKNKMNNKAIILNDEVISENPEGGTGKGLFVQGLRQMRRVSILDGKTFDDKKSFPYQTVSPETQILVFDDVVKNFNFENKFSLVTEGMTLERKNKDAIKLKVEESPKMVISTNYAIRGEGNSHDRRRFELEIAQYYGKRLTPYDEFGKQLFDDWDLTEYQKFDNYMVYCLQCYLKNGLIPQQAKNLKLRKFVAETSMEFYEWISDFDNVPRNVRHTKTEYFNKFTDEYNDFKKWLTAKRFNIWIQKYCNFIEYEYKEGNTNGNRWFEISKEGLEQQEDNDLAF
;
A
#
# COMPACT_ATOMS: atom_id res chain seq x y z
N MET A 1 6.11 -16.22 -21.51
CA MET A 1 5.01 -17.17 -21.16
C MET A 1 3.91 -16.38 -20.51
N ASN A 2 2.63 -16.63 -20.85
CA ASN A 2 1.52 -16.02 -20.13
C ASN A 2 1.59 -16.52 -18.69
N GLU A 3 1.58 -15.62 -17.73
CA GLU A 3 1.65 -15.92 -16.30
C GLU A 3 0.40 -16.73 -15.91
N ILE A 4 0.58 -18.03 -15.59
CA ILE A 4 -0.53 -18.89 -15.20
C ILE A 4 -1.00 -18.49 -13.82
N THR A 5 -2.22 -17.94 -13.72
CA THR A 5 -2.85 -17.52 -12.47
C THR A 5 -3.75 -18.62 -11.92
N ILE A 6 -3.64 -18.90 -10.63
CA ILE A 6 -4.41 -19.90 -9.89
C ILE A 6 -4.97 -19.31 -8.60
N THR A 7 -5.90 -20.01 -7.95
CA THR A 7 -6.57 -19.53 -6.75
C THR A 7 -6.06 -20.21 -5.49
N VAL A 8 -5.87 -19.44 -4.42
CA VAL A 8 -5.48 -19.93 -3.10
C VAL A 8 -6.40 -19.37 -2.03
N PHE A 9 -6.90 -20.25 -1.14
CA PHE A 9 -7.60 -19.87 0.09
C PHE A 9 -6.67 -20.07 1.28
N LYS A 10 -6.78 -19.21 2.30
CA LYS A 10 -5.86 -19.21 3.46
C LYS A 10 -5.88 -20.53 4.22
N ASP A 11 -7.04 -21.15 4.37
CA ASP A 11 -7.22 -22.46 5.01
C ASP A 11 -8.55 -23.13 4.56
N LEU A 12 -8.79 -24.34 5.04
CA LEU A 12 -10.00 -25.09 4.68
C LEU A 12 -11.29 -24.45 5.20
N PHE A 13 -11.24 -23.76 6.34
CA PHE A 13 -12.42 -23.18 7.01
C PHE A 13 -12.83 -21.85 6.39
N LYS A 14 -11.91 -21.14 5.77
CA LYS A 14 -12.13 -19.84 5.15
C LYS A 14 -12.51 -19.92 3.66
N SER A 15 -13.25 -20.93 3.28
CA SER A 15 -13.70 -21.16 1.90
C SER A 15 -14.63 -20.09 1.33
N LYS A 16 -15.17 -19.21 2.19
CA LYS A 16 -16.05 -18.09 1.85
C LYS A 16 -15.36 -16.73 1.93
N ASP A 17 -14.11 -16.69 2.36
CA ASP A 17 -13.30 -15.48 2.31
C ASP A 17 -12.91 -15.19 0.85
N VAL A 18 -12.60 -13.92 0.56
CA VAL A 18 -12.11 -13.55 -0.77
C VAL A 18 -10.78 -14.28 -1.03
N PRO A 19 -10.68 -15.05 -2.12
CA PRO A 19 -9.48 -15.82 -2.42
C PRO A 19 -8.33 -14.93 -2.89
N TYR A 20 -7.13 -15.49 -2.82
CA TYR A 20 -5.94 -14.90 -3.43
C TYR A 20 -5.74 -15.47 -4.83
N HIS A 21 -5.50 -14.59 -5.82
CA HIS A 21 -5.11 -15.00 -7.16
C HIS A 21 -3.60 -14.79 -7.30
N VAL A 22 -2.87 -15.86 -7.50
CA VAL A 22 -1.39 -15.86 -7.49
C VAL A 22 -0.83 -16.60 -8.71
N SER A 23 0.40 -16.27 -9.10
CA SER A 23 1.06 -17.02 -10.17
C SER A 23 1.46 -18.42 -9.75
N LEU A 24 1.51 -19.36 -10.71
CA LEU A 24 1.97 -20.72 -10.49
C LEU A 24 3.40 -20.76 -9.91
N GLU A 25 4.29 -19.91 -10.41
CA GLU A 25 5.68 -19.80 -9.97
C GLU A 25 5.78 -19.46 -8.48
N LYS A 26 4.89 -18.60 -8.00
CA LYS A 26 4.80 -18.23 -6.59
C LYS A 26 4.45 -19.42 -5.71
N VAL A 27 3.49 -20.24 -6.13
CA VAL A 27 3.11 -21.47 -5.41
C VAL A 27 4.23 -22.48 -5.42
N VAL A 28 4.91 -22.66 -6.55
CA VAL A 28 6.11 -23.53 -6.66
C VAL A 28 7.20 -23.09 -5.68
N SER A 29 7.50 -21.79 -5.65
CA SER A 29 8.49 -21.24 -4.70
C SER A 29 8.10 -21.53 -3.24
N ARG A 30 6.83 -21.35 -2.88
CA ARG A 30 6.31 -21.59 -1.53
C ARG A 30 6.47 -23.06 -1.10
N ILE A 31 6.13 -24.00 -2.00
CA ILE A 31 6.30 -25.46 -1.74
C ILE A 31 7.78 -25.80 -1.58
N LYS A 32 8.64 -25.27 -2.44
CA LYS A 32 10.08 -25.56 -2.44
C LYS A 32 10.79 -25.02 -1.20
N VAL A 33 10.49 -23.77 -0.81
CA VAL A 33 11.09 -23.10 0.36
C VAL A 33 10.47 -23.59 1.66
N GLY A 34 9.24 -24.13 1.64
CA GLY A 34 8.54 -24.64 2.81
C GLY A 34 7.90 -23.55 3.68
N LYS A 35 7.14 -22.64 3.06
CA LYS A 35 6.42 -21.59 3.82
C LYS A 35 5.49 -22.16 4.90
N SER A 36 4.90 -23.34 4.68
CA SER A 36 4.06 -24.05 5.64
C SER A 36 4.79 -25.22 6.35
N LYS A 37 6.13 -25.25 6.33
CA LYS A 37 6.94 -26.39 6.81
C LYS A 37 6.62 -26.81 8.24
N GLU A 38 6.45 -25.86 9.15
CA GLU A 38 6.11 -26.15 10.56
C GLU A 38 4.83 -26.96 10.71
N LEU A 39 3.76 -26.60 9.98
CA LEU A 39 2.50 -27.34 10.00
C LEU A 39 2.66 -28.71 9.34
N ILE A 40 3.42 -28.79 8.26
CA ILE A 40 3.67 -30.05 7.52
C ILE A 40 4.49 -31.03 8.34
N ASP A 41 5.50 -30.57 9.08
CA ASP A 41 6.28 -31.40 9.98
C ASP A 41 5.39 -32.02 11.08
N LYS A 42 4.44 -31.25 11.65
CA LYS A 42 3.44 -31.77 12.60
C LYS A 42 2.51 -32.82 11.95
N ILE A 43 2.05 -32.55 10.73
CA ILE A 43 1.19 -33.49 9.99
C ILE A 43 1.94 -34.79 9.72
N ARG A 44 3.21 -34.75 9.30
CA ARG A 44 4.07 -35.88 9.04
C ARG A 44 4.42 -36.66 10.33
N ALA A 45 4.43 -35.97 11.49
CA ALA A 45 4.56 -36.55 12.81
C ALA A 45 3.27 -37.22 13.32
N GLY A 46 2.15 -37.15 12.58
CA GLY A 46 0.89 -37.81 12.89
C GLY A 46 -0.24 -36.93 13.37
N GLU A 47 -0.02 -35.60 13.52
CA GLU A 47 -1.01 -34.63 13.97
C GLU A 47 -1.90 -34.14 12.80
N LYS A 48 -2.79 -35.00 12.31
CA LYS A 48 -3.59 -34.80 11.09
C LYS A 48 -4.50 -33.56 11.10
N ASN A 49 -4.88 -33.05 12.28
CA ASN A 49 -5.77 -31.92 12.44
C ASN A 49 -5.19 -30.60 11.86
N PHE A 50 -3.86 -30.49 11.81
CA PHE A 50 -3.19 -29.33 11.24
C PHE A 50 -3.33 -29.22 9.71
N LYS A 51 -3.72 -30.31 9.02
CA LYS A 51 -3.92 -30.30 7.56
C LYS A 51 -4.96 -29.27 7.12
N ASN A 52 -6.00 -29.04 7.92
CA ASN A 52 -7.08 -28.12 7.60
C ASN A 52 -6.68 -26.64 7.75
N GLN A 53 -5.52 -26.36 8.37
CA GLN A 53 -4.95 -25.02 8.53
C GLN A 53 -3.97 -24.66 7.40
N LEU A 54 -3.65 -25.61 6.51
CA LEU A 54 -2.81 -25.35 5.35
C LEU A 54 -3.56 -24.54 4.30
N PRO A 55 -2.86 -23.66 3.56
CA PRO A 55 -3.41 -23.03 2.36
C PRO A 55 -3.99 -24.05 1.39
N CYS A 56 -5.17 -23.73 0.85
CA CYS A 56 -5.90 -24.55 -0.10
C CYS A 56 -5.70 -23.99 -1.50
N ILE A 57 -5.02 -24.72 -2.37
CA ILE A 57 -4.68 -24.32 -3.74
C ILE A 57 -5.67 -24.98 -4.70
N LEU A 58 -6.28 -24.19 -5.58
CA LEU A 58 -7.09 -24.64 -6.70
C LEU A 58 -6.26 -24.43 -7.98
N PHE A 59 -5.48 -25.44 -8.34
CA PHE A 59 -4.61 -25.37 -9.53
C PHE A 59 -5.39 -25.26 -10.84
N ASN A 60 -6.61 -25.78 -10.88
CA ASN A 60 -7.37 -25.90 -12.12
C ASN A 60 -7.92 -24.56 -12.64
N GLY A 61 -7.88 -23.47 -11.85
CA GLY A 61 -8.39 -22.20 -12.36
C GLY A 61 -8.43 -21.04 -11.36
N VAL A 62 -9.04 -19.97 -11.85
CA VAL A 62 -9.35 -18.77 -11.09
C VAL A 62 -10.80 -18.86 -10.63
N PHE A 63 -11.03 -18.77 -9.30
CA PHE A 63 -12.32 -18.95 -8.66
C PHE A 63 -12.64 -17.80 -7.72
N ASN A 64 -13.90 -17.39 -7.66
CA ASN A 64 -14.38 -16.43 -6.64
C ASN A 64 -14.67 -17.12 -5.29
N GLU A 65 -15.12 -18.37 -5.34
CA GLU A 65 -15.41 -19.21 -4.18
C GLU A 65 -14.93 -20.64 -4.45
N ARG A 66 -14.80 -21.45 -3.40
CA ARG A 66 -14.40 -22.84 -3.53
C ARG A 66 -15.60 -23.74 -3.89
N ASN A 67 -16.10 -23.60 -5.08
CA ASN A 67 -17.08 -24.47 -5.70
C ASN A 67 -16.96 -24.44 -7.24
N SER A 68 -17.38 -25.50 -7.91
CA SER A 68 -17.23 -25.67 -9.37
C SER A 68 -17.95 -24.60 -10.20
N SER A 69 -19.03 -24.02 -9.67
CA SER A 69 -19.82 -22.98 -10.35
C SER A 69 -19.19 -21.60 -10.28
N SER A 70 -18.20 -21.38 -9.40
CA SER A 70 -17.48 -20.13 -9.22
C SER A 70 -16.17 -20.05 -10.03
N LEU A 71 -15.96 -20.96 -10.97
CA LEU A 71 -14.84 -20.91 -11.90
C LEU A 71 -15.00 -19.71 -12.83
N ILE A 72 -14.02 -18.79 -12.78
CA ILE A 72 -13.96 -17.63 -13.69
C ILE A 72 -13.25 -18.03 -14.97
N ASN A 73 -12.04 -18.56 -14.84
CA ASN A 73 -11.20 -19.01 -15.95
C ASN A 73 -10.48 -20.29 -15.58
N HIS A 74 -10.38 -21.25 -16.48
CA HIS A 74 -9.55 -22.42 -16.32
C HIS A 74 -8.06 -22.02 -16.51
N SER A 75 -7.18 -22.51 -15.64
CA SER A 75 -5.75 -22.16 -15.67
C SER A 75 -4.95 -22.85 -16.78
N GLY A 76 -5.53 -23.87 -17.43
CA GLY A 76 -4.78 -24.81 -18.27
C GLY A 76 -4.00 -25.85 -17.48
N LEU A 77 -4.34 -26.05 -16.20
CA LEU A 77 -3.76 -27.04 -15.31
C LEU A 77 -4.82 -28.01 -14.78
N MET A 78 -4.42 -29.22 -14.48
CA MET A 78 -5.25 -30.25 -13.88
C MET A 78 -4.48 -30.93 -12.76
N ILE A 79 -4.98 -30.79 -11.51
CA ILE A 79 -4.40 -31.47 -10.35
C ILE A 79 -4.84 -32.94 -10.32
N VAL A 80 -3.89 -33.82 -10.03
CA VAL A 80 -4.09 -35.26 -9.87
C VAL A 80 -3.39 -35.76 -8.62
N ASP A 81 -3.93 -36.82 -8.02
CA ASP A 81 -3.44 -37.38 -6.76
C ASP A 81 -3.08 -38.85 -6.95
N PHE A 82 -1.95 -39.25 -6.34
CA PHE A 82 -1.50 -40.62 -6.26
C PHE A 82 -1.32 -40.98 -4.78
N ASP A 83 -2.12 -41.94 -4.30
CA ASP A 83 -2.21 -42.27 -2.88
C ASP A 83 -2.14 -43.80 -2.66
N LYS A 84 -2.05 -44.22 -1.39
CA LYS A 84 -2.12 -45.66 -0.95
C LYS A 84 -0.91 -46.50 -1.37
N TYR A 85 0.27 -45.92 -1.38
CA TYR A 85 1.51 -46.66 -1.57
C TYR A 85 1.75 -47.64 -0.42
N PRO A 86 2.29 -48.85 -0.69
CA PRO A 86 2.60 -49.80 0.34
C PRO A 86 3.75 -49.36 1.26
N ASP A 87 4.72 -48.61 0.70
CA ASP A 87 5.88 -48.07 1.39
C ASP A 87 6.43 -46.81 0.64
N LEU A 88 7.41 -46.15 1.24
CA LEU A 88 8.02 -44.95 0.67
C LEU A 88 8.91 -45.26 -0.54
N ASP A 89 9.58 -46.39 -0.56
CA ASP A 89 10.46 -46.77 -1.68
C ASP A 89 9.64 -46.92 -2.97
N THR A 90 8.53 -47.66 -2.90
CA THR A 90 7.55 -47.76 -4.01
C THR A 90 7.02 -46.38 -4.46
N MET A 91 6.77 -45.49 -3.52
CA MET A 91 6.33 -44.12 -3.85
C MET A 91 7.40 -43.34 -4.60
N TYR A 92 8.65 -43.40 -4.18
CA TYR A 92 9.76 -42.73 -4.86
C TYR A 92 10.09 -43.32 -6.22
N ASP A 93 10.00 -44.64 -6.37
CA ASP A 93 10.13 -45.29 -7.67
C ASP A 93 9.03 -44.87 -8.63
N HIS A 94 7.79 -44.77 -8.17
CA HIS A 94 6.68 -44.26 -8.99
C HIS A 94 6.85 -42.79 -9.32
N LEU A 95 7.32 -41.94 -8.39
CA LEU A 95 7.64 -40.55 -8.66
C LEU A 95 8.69 -40.43 -9.79
N HIS A 96 9.68 -41.32 -9.80
CA HIS A 96 10.70 -41.35 -10.85
C HIS A 96 10.09 -41.70 -12.21
N GLU A 97 9.14 -42.64 -12.27
CA GLU A 97 8.41 -43.00 -13.50
C GLU A 97 7.51 -41.87 -13.97
N LEU A 98 6.77 -41.22 -13.07
CA LEU A 98 5.90 -40.07 -13.41
C LEU A 98 6.69 -38.89 -14.01
N LYS A 99 7.92 -38.64 -13.58
CA LYS A 99 8.80 -37.61 -14.14
C LYS A 99 9.14 -37.82 -15.61
N LYS A 100 8.97 -39.01 -16.16
CA LYS A 100 9.20 -39.32 -17.58
C LYS A 100 8.04 -38.90 -18.48
N ASN A 101 6.87 -38.62 -17.92
CA ASN A 101 5.70 -38.18 -18.67
C ASN A 101 5.74 -36.68 -18.89
N ASN A 102 5.80 -36.25 -20.15
CA ASN A 102 6.01 -34.86 -20.56
C ASN A 102 4.82 -33.92 -20.25
N HIS A 103 3.66 -34.43 -19.84
CA HIS A 103 2.49 -33.63 -19.53
C HIS A 103 2.47 -33.08 -18.10
N PHE A 104 3.32 -33.57 -17.19
CA PHE A 104 3.39 -33.05 -15.84
C PHE A 104 4.17 -31.74 -15.80
N VAL A 105 3.50 -30.68 -15.35
CA VAL A 105 4.11 -29.38 -15.01
C VAL A 105 4.79 -29.46 -13.66
N LEU A 106 4.11 -30.08 -12.66
CA LEU A 106 4.62 -30.23 -11.30
C LEU A 106 4.41 -31.67 -10.82
N LEU A 107 5.37 -32.18 -10.03
CA LEU A 107 5.22 -33.36 -9.21
C LEU A 107 5.88 -33.10 -7.85
N PHE A 108 5.16 -33.33 -6.75
CA PHE A 108 5.65 -33.09 -5.41
C PHE A 108 5.00 -33.99 -4.37
N ILE A 109 5.68 -34.18 -3.25
CA ILE A 109 5.23 -35.01 -2.13
C ILE A 109 4.06 -34.34 -1.42
N SER A 110 3.03 -35.12 -1.09
CA SER A 110 1.84 -34.65 -0.37
C SER A 110 2.17 -34.12 1.03
N PRO A 111 1.31 -33.30 1.65
CA PRO A 111 1.53 -32.81 3.02
C PRO A 111 1.71 -33.94 4.05
N SER A 112 1.06 -35.07 3.83
CA SER A 112 1.16 -36.26 4.72
C SER A 112 2.46 -37.03 4.53
N GLY A 113 3.24 -36.77 3.47
CA GLY A 113 4.50 -37.44 3.18
C GLY A 113 4.39 -38.84 2.57
N ASN A 114 3.17 -39.34 2.32
CA ASN A 114 2.89 -40.70 1.86
C ASN A 114 2.08 -40.80 0.56
N GLY A 115 2.12 -39.74 -0.25
CA GLY A 115 1.47 -39.66 -1.55
C GLY A 115 2.12 -38.60 -2.43
N ILE A 116 1.80 -38.60 -3.73
CA ILE A 116 2.32 -37.69 -4.72
C ILE A 116 1.18 -36.84 -5.25
N LYS A 117 1.42 -35.55 -5.44
CA LYS A 117 0.57 -34.59 -6.14
C LYS A 117 1.19 -34.28 -7.51
N GLY A 118 0.38 -34.44 -8.56
CA GLY A 118 0.76 -34.12 -9.92
C GLY A 118 -0.09 -32.97 -10.47
N VAL A 119 0.54 -32.06 -11.21
CA VAL A 119 -0.17 -31.02 -11.97
C VAL A 119 0.13 -31.23 -13.44
N VAL A 120 -0.91 -31.53 -14.21
CA VAL A 120 -0.84 -31.84 -15.65
C VAL A 120 -1.18 -30.62 -16.46
N ARG A 121 -0.50 -30.40 -17.57
CA ARG A 121 -0.84 -29.36 -18.53
C ARG A 121 -1.98 -29.80 -19.43
N VAL A 122 -3.05 -29.02 -19.43
CA VAL A 122 -4.24 -29.25 -20.26
C VAL A 122 -4.66 -27.97 -20.96
N SER A 123 -5.66 -28.05 -21.83
CA SER A 123 -6.23 -26.84 -22.46
C SER A 123 -6.79 -25.89 -21.39
N ASN A 124 -6.57 -24.59 -21.54
CA ASN A 124 -7.16 -23.56 -20.68
C ASN A 124 -8.63 -23.24 -21.07
N GLN A 125 -9.17 -23.94 -22.06
CA GLN A 125 -10.54 -23.80 -22.49
C GLN A 125 -11.51 -24.81 -21.83
N LEU A 126 -11.01 -25.57 -20.84
CA LEU A 126 -11.84 -26.49 -20.08
C LEU A 126 -12.80 -25.76 -19.13
N ASN A 127 -13.88 -26.41 -18.79
CA ASN A 127 -14.87 -25.94 -17.83
C ASN A 127 -15.25 -27.04 -16.84
N LYS A 128 -16.25 -26.76 -15.99
CA LYS A 128 -16.73 -27.71 -14.97
C LYS A 128 -17.25 -29.03 -15.52
N GLU A 129 -17.74 -29.07 -16.79
CA GLU A 129 -18.25 -30.29 -17.41
C GLU A 129 -17.17 -31.06 -18.18
N THR A 130 -16.26 -30.35 -18.86
CA THR A 130 -15.23 -30.96 -19.71
C THR A 130 -14.01 -31.40 -18.89
N HIS A 131 -13.66 -30.69 -17.83
CA HIS A 131 -12.54 -31.03 -16.97
C HIS A 131 -12.60 -32.46 -16.41
N PRO A 132 -13.73 -32.95 -15.86
CA PRO A 132 -13.84 -34.33 -15.39
C PRO A 132 -13.66 -35.37 -16.49
N LYS A 133 -14.07 -35.05 -17.71
CA LYS A 133 -13.91 -35.96 -18.89
C LYS A 133 -12.42 -36.10 -19.23
N ILE A 134 -11.69 -34.98 -19.27
CA ILE A 134 -10.25 -34.96 -19.53
C ILE A 134 -9.49 -35.68 -18.41
N PHE A 135 -9.87 -35.47 -17.14
CA PHE A 135 -9.30 -36.18 -16.01
C PHE A 135 -9.43 -37.69 -16.15
N LYS A 136 -10.62 -38.17 -16.53
CA LYS A 136 -10.88 -39.59 -16.74
C LYS A 136 -10.10 -40.15 -17.95
N GLN A 137 -10.10 -39.40 -19.05
CA GLN A 137 -9.40 -39.82 -20.28
C GLN A 137 -7.88 -39.90 -20.04
N PHE A 138 -7.30 -38.97 -19.28
CA PHE A 138 -5.88 -38.99 -18.92
C PHE A 138 -5.50 -40.27 -18.16
N GLN A 139 -6.35 -40.70 -17.22
CA GLN A 139 -6.16 -41.95 -16.53
C GLN A 139 -6.34 -43.18 -17.46
N GLU A 140 -7.31 -43.16 -18.35
CA GLU A 140 -7.55 -44.27 -19.30
C GLU A 140 -6.39 -44.41 -20.31
N ASP A 141 -5.80 -43.32 -20.76
CA ASP A 141 -4.71 -43.33 -21.76
C ASP A 141 -3.38 -43.79 -21.17
N PHE A 142 -3.07 -43.38 -19.94
CA PHE A 142 -1.78 -43.67 -19.31
C PHE A 142 -1.82 -44.83 -18.28
N GLN A 143 -3.02 -45.17 -17.77
CA GLN A 143 -3.25 -46.29 -16.82
C GLN A 143 -2.32 -46.25 -15.60
N PHE A 144 -2.15 -45.06 -15.02
CA PHE A 144 -1.27 -44.85 -13.87
C PHE A 144 -1.68 -45.74 -12.67
N GLU A 145 -0.73 -46.36 -12.01
CA GLU A 145 -0.91 -47.02 -10.72
C GLU A 145 -1.15 -45.97 -9.61
N TYR A 146 -1.75 -46.38 -8.52
CA TYR A 146 -2.00 -45.53 -7.32
C TYR A 146 -2.84 -44.26 -7.58
N TRP A 147 -3.47 -44.11 -8.73
CA TRP A 147 -4.29 -42.97 -9.11
C TRP A 147 -5.56 -42.89 -8.25
N ASP A 148 -5.87 -41.72 -7.70
CA ASP A 148 -7.12 -41.43 -6.98
C ASP A 148 -8.24 -40.97 -7.92
N ASN A 149 -9.17 -41.86 -8.27
CA ASN A 149 -10.31 -41.57 -9.13
C ASN A 149 -11.37 -40.65 -8.49
N SER A 150 -11.32 -40.39 -7.19
CA SER A 150 -12.37 -39.61 -6.47
C SER A 150 -12.32 -38.12 -6.71
N ASN A 151 -11.36 -37.60 -7.46
CA ASN A 151 -10.96 -36.19 -7.44
C ASN A 151 -11.03 -35.48 -8.80
N SER A 152 -12.05 -35.79 -9.62
CA SER A 152 -12.17 -35.27 -10.98
C SER A 152 -12.76 -33.84 -11.09
N ASN A 153 -13.25 -33.24 -9.99
CA ASN A 153 -13.92 -31.95 -10.01
C ASN A 153 -12.95 -30.78 -10.29
N VAL A 154 -13.42 -29.78 -11.05
CA VAL A 154 -12.61 -28.61 -11.39
C VAL A 154 -12.22 -27.75 -10.18
N ASP A 155 -13.02 -27.74 -9.11
CA ASP A 155 -12.75 -27.05 -7.83
C ASP A 155 -11.96 -27.91 -6.82
N ARG A 156 -11.23 -28.90 -7.30
CA ARG A 156 -10.42 -29.79 -6.47
C ARG A 156 -9.39 -29.01 -5.67
N VAL A 157 -9.45 -29.17 -4.35
CA VAL A 157 -8.49 -28.57 -3.42
C VAL A 157 -7.22 -29.39 -3.35
N CYS A 158 -6.08 -28.74 -3.52
CA CYS A 158 -4.77 -29.25 -3.15
C CYS A 158 -4.25 -28.46 -1.95
N PHE A 159 -3.92 -29.13 -0.84
CA PHE A 159 -3.29 -28.47 0.29
C PHE A 159 -1.82 -28.15 -0.03
N GLU A 160 -1.36 -26.96 0.37
CA GLU A 160 0.04 -26.58 0.24
C GLU A 160 0.94 -27.60 0.93
N SER A 161 2.07 -27.94 0.29
CA SER A 161 3.02 -28.94 0.79
C SER A 161 4.42 -28.34 1.01
N TYR A 162 5.32 -29.15 1.52
CA TYR A 162 6.76 -28.86 1.56
C TYR A 162 7.52 -29.97 0.85
N ASP A 163 8.17 -29.60 -0.25
CA ASP A 163 9.02 -30.50 -1.02
C ASP A 163 10.16 -29.70 -1.67
N PRO A 164 11.38 -29.69 -1.10
CA PRO A 164 12.52 -29.00 -1.69
C PRO A 164 12.96 -29.57 -3.03
N GLU A 165 12.61 -30.85 -3.33
CA GLU A 165 12.93 -31.56 -4.57
C GLU A 165 11.76 -31.61 -5.56
N ILE A 166 10.79 -30.69 -5.41
CA ILE A 166 9.66 -30.57 -6.33
C ILE A 166 10.14 -30.58 -7.78
N HIS A 167 9.57 -31.48 -8.59
CA HIS A 167 9.78 -31.50 -10.02
C HIS A 167 8.99 -30.39 -10.71
N VAL A 168 9.65 -29.60 -11.56
CA VAL A 168 9.03 -28.49 -12.30
C VAL A 168 9.43 -28.58 -13.77
N ASN A 169 8.43 -28.63 -14.64
CA ASN A 169 8.58 -28.58 -16.09
C ASN A 169 7.61 -27.56 -16.70
N TYR A 170 8.04 -26.32 -16.84
CA TYR A 170 7.20 -25.27 -17.45
C TYR A 170 6.98 -25.44 -18.96
N GLU A 171 7.79 -26.30 -19.61
CA GLU A 171 7.66 -26.65 -21.02
C GLU A 171 6.83 -27.93 -21.24
N ALA A 172 6.09 -28.38 -20.22
CA ALA A 172 5.22 -29.53 -20.32
C ALA A 172 4.27 -29.43 -21.51
N GLU A 173 4.09 -30.52 -22.22
CA GLU A 173 3.20 -30.62 -23.36
C GLU A 173 1.73 -30.56 -22.92
N ILE A 174 0.89 -29.85 -23.67
CA ILE A 174 -0.56 -29.82 -23.41
C ILE A 174 -1.11 -31.22 -23.72
N TYR A 175 -1.78 -31.81 -22.74
CA TYR A 175 -2.53 -33.04 -22.96
C TYR A 175 -3.84 -32.71 -23.67
N GLU A 176 -3.92 -33.09 -24.94
CA GLU A 176 -5.11 -32.99 -25.81
C GLU A 176 -5.49 -34.39 -26.30
N PRO A 177 -6.36 -35.11 -25.58
CA PRO A 177 -6.77 -36.44 -26.01
C PRO A 177 -7.61 -36.36 -27.27
N GLU A 178 -7.42 -37.35 -28.22
CA GLU A 178 -8.42 -37.63 -29.21
C GLU A 178 -9.64 -38.24 -28.51
N LEU A 179 -10.59 -37.38 -28.11
CA LEU A 179 -11.84 -37.85 -27.54
C LEU A 179 -12.52 -38.70 -28.60
N LYS A 180 -12.52 -40.00 -28.43
CA LYS A 180 -13.28 -40.94 -29.29
C LYS A 180 -14.77 -40.71 -29.05
N ASP A 181 -15.29 -39.69 -29.71
CA ASP A 181 -16.70 -39.34 -29.65
C ASP A 181 -17.53 -40.37 -30.48
N LYS A 182 -18.42 -41.02 -29.79
CA LYS A 182 -19.60 -41.57 -30.45
C LYS A 182 -20.50 -40.39 -30.78
N GLY A 183 -20.18 -39.70 -31.88
CA GLY A 183 -21.03 -38.75 -32.59
C GLY A 183 -21.50 -37.54 -31.77
N HIS A 184 -20.66 -36.53 -31.66
CA HIS A 184 -21.03 -35.11 -31.84
C HIS A 184 -19.74 -34.31 -31.94
N SER A 185 -19.59 -33.59 -33.04
CA SER A 185 -18.47 -32.68 -33.32
C SER A 185 -18.32 -31.67 -32.19
N VAL A 186 -17.15 -31.64 -31.52
CA VAL A 186 -16.79 -30.56 -30.61
C VAL A 186 -16.47 -29.33 -31.46
N SER A 187 -17.42 -28.42 -31.59
CA SER A 187 -17.18 -27.08 -32.10
C SER A 187 -16.21 -26.36 -31.13
N GLU A 188 -15.20 -25.69 -31.69
CA GLU A 188 -14.47 -24.63 -31.01
C GLU A 188 -15.48 -23.77 -30.25
N ARG A 189 -15.26 -23.54 -28.92
CA ARG A 189 -16.24 -22.80 -28.14
C ARG A 189 -16.36 -21.38 -28.68
N SER A 190 -17.40 -21.15 -29.41
CA SER A 190 -17.91 -19.82 -29.65
C SER A 190 -18.27 -19.19 -28.29
N PRO A 191 -18.01 -17.91 -28.04
CA PRO A 191 -18.50 -17.21 -26.86
C PRO A 191 -20.01 -17.41 -26.75
N LEU A 192 -20.54 -17.44 -25.53
CA LEU A 192 -21.96 -17.59 -25.25
C LEU A 192 -22.78 -16.59 -26.09
N VAL A 193 -22.33 -15.34 -26.10
CA VAL A 193 -22.90 -14.27 -26.92
C VAL A 193 -21.76 -13.33 -27.35
N PRO A 194 -21.20 -13.48 -28.57
CA PRO A 194 -20.08 -12.65 -29.03
C PRO A 194 -20.51 -11.21 -29.32
N VAL A 195 -19.64 -10.26 -29.05
CA VAL A 195 -19.75 -8.89 -29.57
C VAL A 195 -19.39 -8.94 -31.05
N THR A 196 -20.30 -8.53 -31.93
CA THR A 196 -20.11 -8.54 -33.40
C THR A 196 -19.95 -7.15 -34.02
N ASP A 197 -20.05 -6.09 -33.22
CA ASP A 197 -19.91 -4.70 -33.63
C ASP A 197 -18.43 -4.31 -33.57
N GLU A 198 -17.81 -4.03 -34.73
CA GLU A 198 -16.39 -3.70 -34.86
C GLU A 198 -16.00 -2.50 -33.99
N ASP A 199 -16.82 -1.44 -33.94
CA ASP A 199 -16.52 -0.25 -33.13
C ASP A 199 -16.48 -0.57 -31.65
N LYS A 200 -17.39 -1.40 -31.15
CA LYS A 200 -17.40 -1.85 -29.76
C LYS A 200 -16.24 -2.81 -29.45
N ILE A 201 -15.84 -3.63 -30.41
CA ILE A 201 -14.68 -4.51 -30.27
C ILE A 201 -13.40 -3.65 -30.12
N ILE A 202 -13.24 -2.64 -31.00
CA ILE A 202 -12.12 -1.70 -30.96
C ILE A 202 -12.11 -0.96 -29.61
N GLU A 203 -13.25 -0.42 -29.17
CA GLU A 203 -13.38 0.27 -27.88
C GLU A 203 -12.94 -0.62 -26.71
N LYS A 204 -13.38 -1.87 -26.68
CA LYS A 204 -13.00 -2.84 -25.64
C LYS A 204 -11.51 -3.19 -25.69
N ILE A 205 -10.92 -3.39 -26.86
CA ILE A 205 -9.48 -3.63 -27.02
C ILE A 205 -8.70 -2.42 -26.49
N MET A 206 -9.13 -1.21 -26.83
CA MET A 206 -8.50 0.01 -26.41
C MET A 206 -8.59 0.22 -24.88
N GLN A 207 -9.73 -0.09 -24.26
CA GLN A 207 -9.90 -0.02 -22.80
C GLN A 207 -9.06 -1.08 -22.05
N TRP A 208 -8.87 -2.25 -22.63
CA TRP A 208 -8.20 -3.38 -21.99
C TRP A 208 -6.68 -3.32 -22.12
N ASN A 209 -6.15 -2.84 -23.28
CA ASN A 209 -4.72 -2.93 -23.62
C ASN A 209 -3.98 -1.58 -23.48
N TRP A 210 -4.64 -0.51 -23.05
CA TRP A 210 -4.14 0.85 -23.20
C TRP A 210 -3.50 1.45 -21.94
N LYS A 211 -2.48 0.80 -21.39
CA LYS A 211 -1.61 1.40 -20.36
C LYS A 211 -0.15 1.60 -20.84
N ARG A 212 0.08 1.49 -22.15
CA ARG A 212 1.41 1.73 -22.73
C ARG A 212 1.38 2.99 -23.57
N ASP A 213 2.34 3.89 -23.35
CA ASP A 213 2.48 5.08 -24.16
C ASP A 213 3.14 4.77 -25.51
N PHE A 214 2.78 5.54 -26.55
CA PHE A 214 3.39 5.44 -27.88
C PHE A 214 4.74 6.15 -27.90
N VAL A 215 5.76 5.54 -27.27
CA VAL A 215 7.10 6.13 -27.04
C VAL A 215 8.10 5.78 -28.12
N GLU A 216 9.05 6.69 -28.34
CA GLU A 216 10.13 6.49 -29.31
C GLU A 216 11.02 5.30 -28.91
N GLY A 217 11.29 4.40 -29.88
CA GLY A 217 12.01 3.14 -29.66
C GLY A 217 11.09 1.91 -29.55
N GLU A 218 9.84 2.04 -29.10
CA GLU A 218 8.90 0.93 -28.95
C GLU A 218 7.69 1.02 -29.92
N ARG A 219 7.60 2.06 -30.74
CA ARG A 219 6.45 2.35 -31.62
C ARG A 219 6.07 1.20 -32.55
N ASN A 220 7.04 0.52 -33.14
CA ASN A 220 6.80 -0.62 -34.02
C ASN A 220 6.25 -1.83 -33.26
N ALA A 221 6.78 -2.15 -32.08
CA ALA A 221 6.28 -3.24 -31.25
C ALA A 221 4.85 -2.95 -30.79
N PHE A 222 4.57 -1.73 -30.39
CA PHE A 222 3.25 -1.27 -30.01
C PHE A 222 2.20 -1.43 -31.15
N ILE A 223 2.51 -0.93 -32.37
CA ILE A 223 1.61 -1.08 -33.52
C ILE A 223 1.44 -2.57 -33.88
N PHE A 224 2.50 -3.37 -33.77
CA PHE A 224 2.43 -4.80 -34.05
C PHE A 224 1.50 -5.53 -33.08
N ASP A 225 1.59 -5.24 -31.78
CA ASP A 225 0.75 -5.87 -30.74
C ASP A 225 -0.71 -5.42 -30.84
N LEU A 226 -0.96 -4.12 -31.09
CA LEU A 226 -2.31 -3.60 -31.27
C LEU A 226 -2.97 -4.15 -32.54
N ALA A 227 -2.27 -4.15 -33.67
CA ALA A 227 -2.77 -4.73 -34.91
C ALA A 227 -2.96 -6.25 -34.79
N GLY A 228 -2.11 -6.92 -34.02
CA GLY A 228 -2.26 -8.32 -33.67
C GLY A 228 -3.53 -8.59 -32.87
N ALA A 229 -3.83 -7.75 -31.88
CA ALA A 229 -5.09 -7.84 -31.14
C ALA A 229 -6.31 -7.58 -32.05
N PHE A 230 -6.26 -6.57 -32.89
CA PHE A 230 -7.34 -6.32 -33.87
C PHE A 230 -7.57 -7.51 -34.77
N CYS A 231 -6.51 -8.13 -35.30
CA CYS A 231 -6.59 -9.33 -36.12
C CYS A 231 -7.25 -10.51 -35.37
N GLU A 232 -6.76 -10.79 -34.14
CA GLU A 232 -7.27 -11.90 -33.32
C GLU A 232 -8.75 -11.74 -32.95
N TYR A 233 -9.21 -10.50 -32.78
CA TYR A 233 -10.61 -10.19 -32.46
C TYR A 233 -11.51 -9.90 -33.70
N GLY A 234 -11.06 -10.27 -34.89
CA GLY A 234 -11.87 -10.23 -36.10
C GLY A 234 -12.04 -8.86 -36.75
N ILE A 235 -11.29 -7.85 -36.36
CA ILE A 235 -11.33 -6.53 -37.01
C ILE A 235 -10.68 -6.63 -38.40
N ASN A 236 -11.38 -6.12 -39.41
CA ASN A 236 -10.83 -6.11 -40.77
C ASN A 236 -9.52 -5.29 -40.84
N GLN A 237 -8.54 -5.79 -41.62
CA GLN A 237 -7.22 -5.12 -41.74
C GLN A 237 -7.34 -3.65 -42.16
N MET A 238 -8.26 -3.31 -43.07
CA MET A 238 -8.44 -1.96 -43.56
C MET A 238 -9.02 -1.04 -42.45
N THR A 239 -9.94 -1.55 -41.65
CA THR A 239 -10.48 -0.87 -40.45
C THR A 239 -9.37 -0.64 -39.43
N ALA A 240 -8.51 -1.64 -39.21
CA ALA A 240 -7.37 -1.52 -38.30
C ALA A 240 -6.33 -0.50 -38.80
N GLU A 241 -6.00 -0.51 -40.10
CA GLU A 241 -5.11 0.49 -40.71
C GLU A 241 -5.68 1.90 -40.53
N ASN A 242 -6.94 2.13 -40.87
CA ASN A 242 -7.59 3.43 -40.69
C ASN A 242 -7.63 3.88 -39.24
N TYR A 243 -7.98 3.00 -38.30
CA TYR A 243 -8.04 3.35 -36.89
C TYR A 243 -6.66 3.70 -36.31
N ILE A 244 -5.66 2.86 -36.56
CA ILE A 244 -4.31 3.04 -36.03
C ILE A 244 -3.66 4.30 -36.60
N LEU A 245 -3.79 4.56 -37.89
CA LEU A 245 -3.23 5.75 -38.53
C LEU A 245 -3.87 7.04 -38.04
N ASN A 246 -5.18 7.04 -37.80
CA ASN A 246 -5.90 8.25 -37.42
C ASN A 246 -5.88 8.54 -35.90
N ASN A 247 -5.75 7.51 -35.05
CA ASN A 247 -5.94 7.65 -33.60
C ASN A 247 -4.71 7.30 -32.78
N VAL A 248 -3.70 6.64 -33.36
CA VAL A 248 -2.56 6.11 -32.63
C VAL A 248 -1.24 6.68 -33.13
N VAL A 249 -1.04 6.78 -34.43
CA VAL A 249 0.19 7.30 -35.02
C VAL A 249 0.27 8.81 -34.84
N ILE A 250 1.15 9.27 -33.94
CA ILE A 250 1.33 10.68 -33.60
C ILE A 250 2.78 11.09 -33.92
N GLY A 251 2.98 12.31 -34.39
CA GLY A 251 4.30 12.91 -34.59
C GLY A 251 5.00 12.47 -35.89
N SER A 252 6.32 12.28 -35.85
CA SER A 252 7.16 12.02 -37.02
C SER A 252 7.23 10.53 -37.44
N PHE A 253 6.36 9.67 -36.94
CA PHE A 253 6.38 8.23 -37.29
C PHE A 253 5.81 8.04 -38.71
N SER A 254 6.48 7.23 -39.54
CA SER A 254 6.12 7.04 -40.94
C SER A 254 4.86 6.19 -41.10
N GLU A 255 3.82 6.74 -41.75
CA GLU A 255 2.60 5.98 -42.09
C GLU A 255 2.92 4.69 -42.87
N LYS A 256 3.91 4.74 -43.77
CA LYS A 256 4.35 3.58 -44.56
C LYS A 256 4.94 2.48 -43.68
N GLU A 257 5.66 2.85 -42.64
CA GLU A 257 6.21 1.93 -41.65
C GLU A 257 5.11 1.33 -40.77
N ALA A 258 4.14 2.15 -40.32
CA ALA A 258 2.97 1.69 -39.61
C ALA A 258 2.17 0.65 -40.40
N ILE A 259 1.85 0.94 -41.66
CA ILE A 259 1.11 0.02 -42.54
C ILE A 259 1.89 -1.29 -42.73
N THR A 260 3.21 -1.22 -42.88
CA THR A 260 4.03 -2.42 -43.04
C THR A 260 4.01 -3.29 -41.79
N THR A 261 4.02 -2.67 -40.62
CA THR A 261 3.95 -3.35 -39.33
C THR A 261 2.59 -3.98 -39.11
N ILE A 262 1.48 -3.27 -39.44
CA ILE A 262 0.12 -3.80 -39.37
C ILE A 262 -0.03 -5.03 -40.27
N LYS A 263 0.41 -4.93 -41.52
CA LYS A 263 0.37 -6.08 -42.47
C LYS A 263 1.18 -7.27 -41.94
N SER A 264 2.31 -7.04 -41.31
CA SER A 264 3.11 -8.10 -40.70
C SER A 264 2.38 -8.76 -39.53
N ALA A 265 1.64 -8.00 -38.71
CA ALA A 265 0.84 -8.54 -37.61
C ALA A 265 -0.28 -9.44 -38.13
N TYR A 266 -1.05 -8.96 -39.12
CA TYR A 266 -2.13 -9.74 -39.73
C TYR A 266 -1.64 -11.02 -40.44
N LYS A 267 -0.42 -11.02 -40.97
CA LYS A 267 0.19 -12.22 -41.56
C LYS A 267 0.62 -13.26 -40.53
N LYS A 268 0.98 -12.81 -39.30
CA LYS A 268 1.53 -13.65 -38.24
C LYS A 268 0.51 -14.10 -37.19
N ARG A 269 -0.66 -13.47 -37.12
CA ARG A 269 -1.71 -13.76 -36.15
C ARG A 269 -2.89 -14.45 -36.84
N GLN A 270 -3.63 -15.26 -36.11
CA GLN A 270 -4.83 -15.89 -36.59
C GLN A 270 -5.99 -14.91 -36.53
N PHE A 271 -6.70 -14.74 -37.68
CA PHE A 271 -7.83 -13.83 -37.77
C PHE A 271 -9.07 -14.43 -37.09
N ASP A 272 -9.82 -13.60 -36.34
CA ASP A 272 -11.12 -13.93 -35.74
C ASP A 272 -11.09 -15.16 -34.82
N CYS A 273 -10.05 -15.26 -33.97
CA CYS A 273 -9.88 -16.38 -33.07
C CYS A 273 -10.17 -16.05 -31.60
N LYS A 274 -10.42 -14.77 -31.29
CA LYS A 274 -10.76 -14.28 -29.94
C LYS A 274 -12.02 -13.45 -29.98
N PHE A 275 -12.82 -13.51 -28.92
CA PHE A 275 -14.11 -12.86 -28.84
C PHE A 275 -14.30 -12.19 -27.47
N PHE A 276 -14.98 -11.06 -27.46
CA PHE A 276 -15.52 -10.49 -26.23
C PHE A 276 -16.94 -10.98 -26.02
N GLU A 277 -17.27 -11.32 -24.77
CA GLU A 277 -18.67 -11.59 -24.40
C GLU A 277 -19.48 -10.29 -24.42
N ASP A 278 -20.65 -10.35 -25.04
CA ASP A 278 -21.62 -9.26 -24.99
C ASP A 278 -22.43 -9.32 -23.71
N TYR A 279 -21.83 -8.85 -22.61
CA TYR A 279 -22.50 -8.81 -21.31
C TYR A 279 -23.81 -8.04 -21.34
N GLN A 280 -23.96 -6.99 -22.15
CA GLN A 280 -25.20 -6.25 -22.28
C GLN A 280 -26.30 -7.09 -22.93
N LYS A 281 -25.93 -7.94 -23.89
CA LYS A 281 -26.87 -8.87 -24.53
C LYS A 281 -27.17 -10.05 -23.58
N ILE A 282 -26.19 -10.56 -22.87
CA ILE A 282 -26.36 -11.57 -21.82
C ILE A 282 -27.29 -11.05 -20.73
N ASP A 283 -27.12 -9.81 -20.28
CA ASP A 283 -27.98 -9.20 -19.25
C ASP A 283 -29.41 -9.01 -19.74
N LYS A 284 -29.61 -8.65 -21.03
CA LYS A 284 -30.94 -8.62 -21.63
C LYS A 284 -31.56 -10.01 -21.70
N ILE A 285 -30.79 -11.04 -22.06
CA ILE A 285 -31.23 -12.43 -22.04
C ILE A 285 -31.63 -12.85 -20.64
N LYS A 286 -30.79 -12.54 -19.63
CA LYS A 286 -31.10 -12.81 -18.22
C LYS A 286 -32.40 -12.16 -17.77
N SER A 287 -32.67 -10.92 -18.17
CA SER A 287 -33.90 -10.22 -17.83
C SER A 287 -35.17 -10.84 -18.48
N GLU A 288 -34.98 -11.62 -19.53
CA GLU A 288 -36.08 -12.26 -20.25
C GLU A 288 -36.14 -13.80 -20.12
N LEU A 289 -35.29 -14.41 -19.27
CA LEU A 289 -35.27 -15.88 -19.06
C LEU A 289 -36.64 -16.45 -18.68
N LYS A 290 -37.50 -15.64 -18.06
CA LYS A 290 -38.87 -16.03 -17.66
C LYS A 290 -39.85 -16.13 -18.82
N LYS A 291 -39.56 -15.52 -20.00
CA LYS A 291 -40.45 -15.57 -21.17
C LYS A 291 -40.48 -16.94 -21.86
N GLY A 292 -39.64 -17.85 -21.40
CA GLY A 292 -39.55 -19.20 -21.94
C GLY A 292 -38.41 -19.40 -22.94
N LYS A 293 -37.80 -20.59 -22.88
CA LYS A 293 -36.60 -20.96 -23.63
C LYS A 293 -36.72 -20.68 -25.14
N ASN A 294 -37.83 -21.14 -25.76
CA ASN A 294 -38.04 -21.00 -27.21
C ASN A 294 -38.16 -19.54 -27.67
N GLU A 295 -38.79 -18.67 -26.89
CA GLU A 295 -38.97 -17.26 -27.25
C GLU A 295 -37.63 -16.50 -27.15
N VAL A 296 -36.86 -16.74 -26.08
CA VAL A 296 -35.60 -16.06 -25.82
C VAL A 296 -34.51 -16.51 -26.79
N THR A 297 -34.38 -17.83 -27.04
CA THR A 297 -33.41 -18.37 -28.01
C THR A 297 -33.64 -17.82 -29.41
N LYS A 298 -34.90 -17.78 -29.86
CA LYS A 298 -35.27 -17.22 -31.16
C LYS A 298 -35.04 -15.71 -31.25
N LYS A 299 -35.37 -14.97 -30.20
CA LYS A 299 -35.23 -13.50 -30.14
C LYS A 299 -33.78 -13.05 -30.20
N TYR A 300 -32.92 -13.73 -29.46
CA TYR A 300 -31.50 -13.35 -29.31
C TYR A 300 -30.56 -14.17 -30.20
N GLY A 301 -31.06 -15.17 -30.93
CA GLY A 301 -30.25 -16.02 -31.82
C GLY A 301 -29.22 -16.85 -31.09
N ILE A 302 -29.55 -17.35 -29.88
CA ILE A 302 -28.68 -18.19 -29.06
C ILE A 302 -29.15 -19.66 -29.08
N SER A 303 -28.25 -20.59 -28.79
CA SER A 303 -28.60 -22.00 -28.67
C SER A 303 -29.38 -22.28 -27.37
N GLU A 304 -30.09 -23.44 -27.35
CA GLU A 304 -30.76 -23.88 -26.12
C GLU A 304 -29.77 -24.14 -24.97
N ASP A 305 -28.61 -24.68 -25.30
CA ASP A 305 -27.54 -24.92 -24.31
C ASP A 305 -27.02 -23.61 -23.75
N THR A 306 -26.80 -22.59 -24.59
CA THR A 306 -26.43 -21.23 -24.17
C THR A 306 -27.46 -20.63 -23.22
N PHE A 307 -28.77 -20.84 -23.51
CA PHE A 307 -29.82 -20.37 -22.62
C PHE A 307 -29.76 -21.06 -21.24
N ASP A 308 -29.57 -22.39 -21.21
CA ASP A 308 -29.51 -23.15 -19.98
C ASP A 308 -28.25 -22.77 -19.17
N GLU A 309 -27.11 -22.57 -19.82
CA GLU A 309 -25.87 -22.10 -19.18
C GLU A 309 -26.04 -20.69 -18.56
N ILE A 310 -26.68 -19.75 -19.31
CA ILE A 310 -26.97 -18.41 -18.77
C ILE A 310 -27.95 -18.49 -17.59
N LYS A 311 -28.91 -19.39 -17.65
CA LYS A 311 -29.88 -19.60 -16.56
C LYS A 311 -29.22 -20.17 -15.29
N GLU A 312 -28.44 -21.25 -15.44
CA GLU A 312 -27.71 -21.84 -14.29
C GLU A 312 -26.72 -20.87 -13.63
N ALA A 313 -25.96 -20.12 -14.44
CA ALA A 313 -25.04 -19.11 -13.93
C ALA A 313 -25.76 -17.98 -13.15
N ASN A 314 -27.06 -17.81 -13.38
CA ASN A 314 -27.88 -16.79 -12.74
C ASN A 314 -28.45 -17.21 -11.37
N GLU A 315 -28.53 -18.51 -11.08
CA GLU A 315 -29.27 -19.00 -9.88
C GLU A 315 -28.43 -18.94 -8.57
N HIS A 316 -27.09 -18.81 -8.63
CA HIS A 316 -26.22 -19.02 -7.46
C HIS A 316 -25.99 -17.80 -6.54
N ASP A 317 -26.19 -16.55 -7.03
CA ASP A 317 -25.95 -15.34 -6.22
C ASP A 317 -27.23 -14.55 -5.89
N ASP A 318 -28.39 -15.13 -6.12
CA ASP A 318 -29.65 -14.45 -5.94
C ASP A 318 -30.01 -14.33 -4.45
N PHE A 319 -29.95 -13.12 -3.93
CA PHE A 319 -30.46 -12.78 -2.61
C PHE A 319 -31.95 -12.38 -2.66
N TRP A 320 -32.63 -12.59 -3.80
CA TRP A 320 -34.04 -12.31 -4.01
C TRP A 320 -34.77 -13.54 -4.53
N PHE A 321 -36.09 -13.48 -4.44
CA PHE A 321 -37.01 -14.47 -5.02
C PHE A 321 -38.33 -13.79 -5.40
N TYR A 322 -39.12 -14.45 -6.23
CA TYR A 322 -40.38 -13.94 -6.66
C TYR A 322 -41.55 -14.71 -6.02
N THR A 323 -42.60 -13.98 -5.68
CA THR A 323 -43.85 -14.54 -5.20
C THR A 323 -44.98 -13.96 -6.06
N GLU A 324 -46.05 -14.75 -6.27
CA GLU A 324 -47.24 -14.28 -6.95
C GLU A 324 -48.22 -13.63 -5.94
N ASP A 325 -48.80 -12.50 -6.33
CA ASP A 325 -49.90 -11.90 -5.58
C ASP A 325 -51.24 -12.60 -5.89
N LYS A 326 -52.32 -12.19 -5.16
CA LYS A 326 -53.63 -12.78 -5.36
C LYS A 326 -54.21 -12.63 -6.77
N ASN A 327 -53.62 -11.82 -7.63
CA ASN A 327 -53.98 -11.54 -9.00
C ASN A 327 -53.06 -12.20 -10.02
N GLY A 328 -52.14 -13.09 -9.55
CA GLY A 328 -51.14 -13.75 -10.42
C GLY A 328 -49.99 -12.83 -10.85
N LYS A 329 -49.81 -11.66 -10.22
CA LYS A 329 -48.74 -10.75 -10.54
C LYS A 329 -47.48 -11.08 -9.71
N GLU A 330 -46.35 -11.27 -10.39
CA GLU A 330 -45.06 -11.49 -9.73
C GLU A 330 -44.61 -10.29 -8.92
N LYS A 331 -44.13 -10.54 -7.68
CA LYS A 331 -43.62 -9.58 -6.76
C LYS A 331 -42.22 -10.00 -6.30
N VAL A 332 -41.27 -9.09 -6.44
CA VAL A 332 -39.89 -9.27 -5.90
C VAL A 332 -39.91 -9.26 -4.39
N ASN A 333 -39.18 -10.18 -3.79
CA ASN A 333 -38.88 -10.22 -2.35
C ASN A 333 -37.40 -10.44 -2.14
N VAL A 334 -36.85 -9.97 -1.01
CA VAL A 334 -35.45 -10.15 -0.64
C VAL A 334 -35.35 -11.14 0.51
N ASP A 335 -34.51 -12.17 0.34
CA ASP A 335 -34.10 -13.07 1.40
C ASP A 335 -32.96 -12.40 2.19
N LEU A 336 -33.24 -11.99 3.42
CA LEU A 336 -32.32 -11.24 4.27
C LEU A 336 -31.06 -12.03 4.64
N LEU A 337 -31.17 -13.37 4.78
CA LEU A 337 -30.01 -14.20 5.08
C LEU A 337 -29.09 -14.28 3.86
N LYS A 338 -29.65 -14.53 2.67
CA LYS A 338 -28.89 -14.54 1.44
C LYS A 338 -28.30 -13.16 1.14
N TYR A 339 -29.02 -12.09 1.41
CA TYR A 339 -28.54 -10.70 1.27
C TYR A 339 -27.34 -10.41 2.20
N LYS A 340 -27.42 -10.82 3.48
CA LYS A 340 -26.31 -10.75 4.42
C LYS A 340 -25.08 -11.50 3.86
N LEU A 341 -25.27 -12.77 3.47
CA LEU A 341 -24.19 -13.60 2.95
C LEU A 341 -23.58 -13.02 1.65
N PHE A 342 -24.41 -12.47 0.77
CA PHE A 342 -23.96 -11.77 -0.43
C PHE A 342 -23.03 -10.59 -0.09
N LEU A 343 -23.43 -9.73 0.86
CA LEU A 343 -22.58 -8.60 1.29
C LEU A 343 -21.26 -9.07 1.91
N GLU A 344 -21.30 -10.09 2.75
CA GLU A 344 -20.11 -10.63 3.41
C GLU A 344 -19.13 -11.31 2.46
N ARG A 345 -19.62 -12.05 1.46
CA ARG A 345 -18.80 -12.65 0.40
C ARG A 345 -18.10 -11.60 -0.44
N ASN A 346 -18.79 -10.47 -0.67
CA ASN A 346 -18.21 -9.33 -1.37
C ASN A 346 -17.38 -8.41 -0.46
N GLY A 347 -16.96 -8.89 0.70
CA GLY A 347 -15.97 -8.23 1.56
C GLY A 347 -16.52 -7.16 2.51
N PHE A 348 -17.85 -6.97 2.59
CA PHE A 348 -18.43 -6.01 3.53
C PHE A 348 -18.46 -6.58 4.94
N LYS A 349 -17.92 -5.83 5.89
CA LYS A 349 -17.86 -6.16 7.32
C LYS A 349 -18.18 -4.93 8.15
N LYS A 350 -18.45 -5.13 9.44
CA LYS A 350 -18.55 -4.03 10.42
C LYS A 350 -17.48 -4.21 11.49
N TYR A 351 -17.01 -3.09 12.00
CA TYR A 351 -15.97 -3.00 13.02
C TYR A 351 -16.37 -1.96 14.07
N PHE A 352 -16.15 -2.26 15.33
CA PHE A 352 -16.33 -1.31 16.42
C PHE A 352 -14.96 -0.80 16.86
N PRO A 353 -14.59 0.47 16.56
CA PRO A 353 -13.40 1.08 17.13
C PRO A 353 -13.46 1.09 18.66
N ASN A 354 -12.33 1.12 19.32
CA ASN A 354 -12.25 1.13 20.78
C ASN A 354 -13.13 2.26 21.37
N GLU A 355 -13.95 1.91 22.38
CA GLU A 355 -14.86 2.80 23.08
C GLU A 355 -16.00 3.41 22.22
N CYS A 356 -16.14 3.04 20.94
CA CYS A 356 -17.23 3.49 20.08
C CYS A 356 -18.47 2.59 20.21
N GLN A 357 -19.64 3.22 20.26
CA GLN A 357 -20.93 2.50 20.30
C GLN A 357 -21.47 2.23 18.89
N LYS A 358 -21.07 3.04 17.91
CA LYS A 358 -21.48 2.87 16.52
C LYS A 358 -20.42 2.11 15.73
N PRO A 359 -20.83 1.17 14.86
CA PRO A 359 -19.91 0.47 13.99
C PRO A 359 -19.37 1.38 12.88
N THR A 360 -18.14 1.11 12.46
CA THR A 360 -17.59 1.58 11.19
C THR A 360 -17.75 0.48 10.16
N TRP A 361 -18.28 0.82 8.98
CA TRP A 361 -18.42 -0.11 7.87
C TRP A 361 -17.10 -0.25 7.15
N LEU A 362 -16.74 -1.47 6.83
CA LEU A 362 -15.49 -1.80 6.17
C LEU A 362 -15.75 -2.60 4.90
N TYR A 363 -14.87 -2.38 3.94
CA TYR A 363 -14.67 -3.24 2.80
C TYR A 363 -13.29 -3.88 2.91
N ILE A 364 -13.22 -5.21 2.96
CA ILE A 364 -11.98 -5.98 3.17
C ILE A 364 -11.77 -6.90 1.97
N LEU A 365 -10.62 -6.75 1.32
CA LEU A 365 -10.20 -7.58 0.21
C LEU A 365 -8.74 -7.99 0.41
N SER A 366 -8.48 -9.27 0.53
CA SER A 366 -7.10 -9.83 0.65
C SER A 366 -6.25 -9.08 1.67
N ASN A 367 -6.66 -8.99 2.93
CA ASN A 367 -6.02 -8.27 4.04
C ASN A 367 -5.98 -6.72 3.90
N LYS A 368 -6.53 -6.16 2.80
CA LYS A 368 -6.58 -4.72 2.56
C LYS A 368 -7.93 -4.19 3.03
N VAL A 369 -7.90 -3.16 3.87
CA VAL A 369 -9.08 -2.60 4.53
C VAL A 369 -9.37 -1.20 4.03
N VAL A 370 -10.64 -0.91 3.73
CA VAL A 370 -11.13 0.41 3.36
C VAL A 370 -12.33 0.76 4.23
N GLU A 371 -12.35 1.96 4.83
CA GLU A 371 -13.57 2.48 5.43
C GLU A 371 -14.60 2.77 4.32
N THR A 372 -15.79 2.22 4.45
CA THR A 372 -16.88 2.41 3.49
C THR A 372 -18.07 3.08 4.15
N SER A 373 -19.11 3.37 3.38
CA SER A 373 -20.34 3.97 3.88
C SER A 373 -21.57 3.21 3.38
N VAL A 374 -22.70 3.47 4.01
CA VAL A 374 -24.00 2.93 3.60
C VAL A 374 -24.30 3.23 2.14
N GLU A 375 -23.97 4.45 1.68
CA GLU A 375 -24.15 4.88 0.28
C GLU A 375 -23.31 4.05 -0.68
N LYS A 376 -22.04 3.80 -0.35
CA LYS A 376 -21.14 2.96 -1.18
C LYS A 376 -21.61 1.51 -1.23
N ILE A 377 -22.13 0.97 -0.11
CA ILE A 377 -22.73 -0.38 -0.09
C ILE A 377 -23.97 -0.40 -1.00
N LYS A 378 -24.82 0.62 -0.95
CA LYS A 378 -25.98 0.77 -1.82
C LYS A 378 -25.56 0.83 -3.28
N ASP A 379 -24.58 1.66 -3.63
CA ASP A 379 -24.07 1.81 -4.98
C ASP A 379 -23.51 0.48 -5.50
N PHE A 380 -22.77 -0.25 -4.67
CA PHE A 380 -22.27 -1.57 -5.03
C PHE A 380 -23.39 -2.54 -5.38
N VAL A 381 -24.41 -2.67 -4.51
CA VAL A 381 -25.57 -3.57 -4.73
C VAL A 381 -26.34 -3.18 -5.97
N LEU A 382 -26.63 -1.90 -6.16
CA LEU A 382 -27.38 -1.43 -7.33
C LEU A 382 -26.60 -1.62 -8.62
N ASN A 383 -25.29 -1.38 -8.63
CA ASN A 383 -24.42 -1.65 -9.78
C ASN A 383 -24.33 -3.14 -10.08
N PHE A 384 -24.22 -4.00 -9.06
CA PHE A 384 -24.26 -5.45 -9.22
C PHE A 384 -25.54 -5.90 -9.93
N LEU A 385 -26.71 -5.45 -9.46
CA LEU A 385 -27.99 -5.77 -10.06
C LEU A 385 -28.13 -5.23 -11.49
N LEU A 386 -27.65 -4.00 -11.73
CA LEU A 386 -27.66 -3.39 -13.05
C LEU A 386 -26.80 -4.17 -14.04
N ASN A 387 -25.60 -4.56 -13.64
CA ASN A 387 -24.68 -5.34 -14.46
C ASN A 387 -25.21 -6.75 -14.77
N ARG A 388 -26.04 -7.31 -13.91
CA ARG A 388 -26.73 -8.59 -14.14
C ARG A 388 -28.04 -8.48 -14.93
N GLY A 389 -28.48 -7.25 -15.25
CA GLY A 389 -29.75 -7.01 -15.92
C GLY A 389 -30.99 -7.23 -15.07
N GLU A 390 -30.86 -7.35 -13.76
CA GLU A 390 -31.96 -7.59 -12.80
C GLU A 390 -32.73 -6.28 -12.51
N LEU A 391 -33.34 -5.71 -13.53
CA LEU A 391 -33.96 -4.37 -13.48
C LEU A 391 -35.13 -4.28 -12.50
N ASP A 392 -35.92 -5.32 -12.34
CA ASP A 392 -37.07 -5.28 -11.40
C ASP A 392 -36.61 -5.42 -9.97
N VAL A 393 -35.57 -6.23 -9.72
CA VAL A 393 -34.91 -6.32 -8.41
C VAL A 393 -34.21 -5.01 -8.11
N TRP A 394 -33.51 -4.42 -9.09
CA TRP A 394 -32.91 -3.10 -8.96
C TRP A 394 -33.93 -2.03 -8.54
N LYS A 395 -35.08 -1.96 -9.23
CA LYS A 395 -36.16 -1.02 -8.90
C LYS A 395 -36.70 -1.27 -7.49
N TYR A 396 -36.87 -2.56 -7.12
CA TYR A 396 -37.31 -2.93 -5.78
C TYR A 396 -36.30 -2.42 -4.73
N CYS A 397 -35.00 -2.75 -4.87
CA CYS A 397 -33.96 -2.33 -3.94
C CYS A 397 -33.80 -0.80 -3.88
N ALA A 398 -33.87 -0.11 -5.03
CA ALA A 398 -33.79 1.35 -5.10
C ALA A 398 -34.94 2.04 -4.36
N ASN A 399 -36.16 1.46 -4.42
CA ASN A 399 -37.37 1.97 -3.77
C ASN A 399 -37.54 1.47 -2.31
N TYR A 400 -36.67 0.56 -1.86
CA TYR A 400 -36.73 0.02 -0.49
C TYR A 400 -35.48 0.42 0.31
N PRO A 401 -35.37 1.70 0.71
CA PRO A 401 -34.17 2.25 1.32
C PRO A 401 -33.81 1.58 2.66
N ASN A 402 -34.75 0.90 3.31
CA ASN A 402 -34.52 0.17 4.54
C ASN A 402 -33.46 -0.93 4.40
N LEU A 403 -33.30 -1.56 3.22
CA LEU A 403 -32.25 -2.57 2.97
C LEU A 403 -30.84 -2.03 3.19
N PHE A 404 -30.67 -0.72 3.02
CA PHE A 404 -29.40 -0.02 3.18
C PHE A 404 -29.35 0.80 4.48
N SER A 405 -30.34 0.67 5.36
CA SER A 405 -30.29 1.36 6.65
C SER A 405 -29.28 0.68 7.59
N GLU A 406 -28.69 1.46 8.50
CA GLU A 406 -27.79 0.92 9.54
C GLU A 406 -28.43 -0.23 10.31
N LYS A 407 -29.75 -0.19 10.53
CA LYS A 407 -30.49 -1.24 11.20
C LYS A 407 -30.45 -2.58 10.47
N PHE A 408 -30.62 -2.57 9.14
CA PHE A 408 -30.54 -3.78 8.33
C PHE A 408 -29.08 -4.23 8.11
N LEU A 409 -28.20 -3.30 7.83
CA LEU A 409 -26.77 -3.60 7.67
C LEU A 409 -26.12 -4.10 8.98
N SER A 410 -26.73 -3.83 10.14
CA SER A 410 -26.25 -4.35 11.43
C SER A 410 -26.25 -5.88 11.53
N MET A 411 -26.93 -6.59 10.61
CA MET A 411 -26.87 -8.06 10.50
C MET A 411 -25.52 -8.59 9.96
N ILE A 412 -24.72 -7.74 9.30
CA ILE A 412 -23.37 -8.10 8.83
C ILE A 412 -22.49 -8.43 10.04
N ASP A 413 -21.63 -9.44 9.92
CA ASP A 413 -20.77 -9.91 11.00
C ASP A 413 -19.72 -8.86 11.39
N THR A 414 -19.42 -8.82 12.69
CA THR A 414 -18.36 -7.98 13.23
C THR A 414 -17.01 -8.65 12.99
N VAL A 415 -16.03 -7.89 12.54
CA VAL A 415 -14.65 -8.34 12.42
C VAL A 415 -13.79 -7.69 13.50
N GLU A 416 -12.87 -8.46 14.07
CA GLU A 416 -11.76 -7.94 14.88
C GLU A 416 -10.62 -7.59 13.95
N LEU A 417 -10.26 -6.30 13.91
CA LEU A 417 -9.15 -5.83 13.08
C LEU A 417 -7.84 -5.91 13.85
N MET A 418 -7.06 -6.92 13.55
CA MET A 418 -5.65 -6.96 13.95
C MET A 418 -4.81 -6.32 12.85
N MET A 419 -4.55 -5.01 12.98
CA MET A 419 -3.71 -4.30 12.02
C MET A 419 -2.26 -4.76 12.12
N LEU A 420 -1.57 -4.88 10.99
CA LEU A 420 -0.14 -5.10 10.95
C LEU A 420 0.58 -3.91 11.60
N LYS A 421 1.43 -4.18 12.59
CA LYS A 421 2.14 -3.14 13.35
C LYS A 421 3.64 -3.37 13.31
N ASP A 422 4.37 -2.28 13.21
CA ASP A 422 5.82 -2.30 13.38
C ASP A 422 6.19 -2.75 14.79
N THR A 423 7.32 -3.42 14.91
CA THR A 423 7.91 -3.85 16.17
C THR A 423 9.14 -2.99 16.50
N LYS A 424 9.77 -3.23 17.62
CA LYS A 424 11.03 -2.54 17.98
C LYS A 424 12.16 -2.84 16.98
N ASP A 425 12.15 -4.04 16.39
CA ASP A 425 13.26 -4.56 15.59
C ASP A 425 12.94 -4.66 14.09
N SER A 426 11.67 -4.55 13.71
CA SER A 426 11.21 -4.63 12.32
C SER A 426 10.12 -3.61 12.02
N SER A 427 10.13 -3.06 10.81
CA SER A 427 9.07 -2.20 10.29
C SER A 427 8.55 -2.74 8.95
N TYR A 428 7.27 -2.47 8.66
CA TYR A 428 6.56 -3.02 7.51
C TYR A 428 6.10 -1.92 6.56
N PHE A 429 6.33 -2.13 5.26
CA PHE A 429 5.77 -1.28 4.20
C PHE A 429 4.90 -2.12 3.30
N ALA A 430 3.70 -1.64 3.04
CA ALA A 430 2.79 -2.30 2.10
C ALA A 430 3.04 -1.75 0.69
N PHE A 431 3.60 -2.56 -0.21
CA PHE A 431 3.73 -2.28 -1.63
C PHE A 431 2.66 -3.05 -2.43
N GLU A 432 2.45 -2.74 -3.70
CA GLU A 432 1.47 -3.47 -4.52
C GLU A 432 1.76 -4.98 -4.59
N ASN A 433 3.03 -5.34 -4.68
CA ASN A 433 3.48 -6.75 -4.82
C ASN A 433 3.73 -7.48 -3.49
N GLY A 434 3.51 -6.85 -2.32
CA GLY A 434 3.67 -7.52 -1.04
C GLY A 434 3.95 -6.57 0.12
N ILE A 435 4.19 -7.16 1.30
CA ILE A 435 4.61 -6.45 2.51
C ILE A 435 6.12 -6.57 2.66
N LEU A 436 6.81 -5.45 2.61
CA LEU A 436 8.25 -5.41 2.85
C LEU A 436 8.52 -5.32 4.35
N GLU A 437 9.08 -6.37 4.92
CA GLU A 437 9.63 -6.38 6.27
C GLU A 437 11.08 -5.91 6.24
N VAL A 438 11.39 -4.89 7.02
CA VAL A 438 12.73 -4.32 7.12
C VAL A 438 13.21 -4.40 8.56
N SER A 439 14.33 -5.07 8.77
CA SER A 439 15.05 -5.14 10.04
C SER A 439 16.45 -4.52 9.91
N LYS A 440 17.22 -4.51 11.00
CA LYS A 440 18.59 -3.94 11.01
C LYS A 440 19.46 -4.37 9.85
N ASN A 441 19.39 -5.65 9.46
CA ASN A 441 20.30 -6.26 8.50
C ASN A 441 19.60 -6.98 7.35
N ASN A 442 18.29 -7.20 7.45
CA ASN A 442 17.54 -7.99 6.49
C ASN A 442 16.38 -7.20 5.93
N ILE A 443 16.10 -7.45 4.66
CA ILE A 443 14.93 -6.99 3.92
C ILE A 443 14.25 -8.23 3.38
N ASN A 444 12.95 -8.37 3.59
CA ASN A 444 12.18 -9.53 3.15
C ASN A 444 10.82 -9.09 2.60
N LEU A 445 10.54 -9.43 1.36
CA LEU A 445 9.24 -9.19 0.76
C LEU A 445 8.32 -10.38 1.06
N ILE A 446 7.23 -10.14 1.78
CA ILE A 446 6.27 -11.14 2.24
C ILE A 446 4.98 -10.97 1.44
N ASP A 447 4.42 -12.08 0.97
CA ASP A 447 3.13 -12.05 0.30
C ASP A 447 2.00 -11.67 1.25
N TYR A 448 0.99 -10.93 0.76
CA TYR A 448 -0.19 -10.58 1.56
C TYR A 448 -0.88 -11.81 2.19
N ILE A 449 -0.85 -12.94 1.51
CA ILE A 449 -1.42 -14.20 2.02
C ILE A 449 -0.69 -14.75 3.26
N ASP A 450 0.61 -14.45 3.42
CA ASP A 450 1.44 -14.93 4.51
C ASP A 450 1.43 -14.01 5.73
N VAL A 451 0.80 -12.84 5.61
CA VAL A 451 0.77 -11.85 6.68
C VAL A 451 -0.41 -12.09 7.61
N ASP A 452 -0.13 -12.24 8.90
CA ASP A 452 -1.16 -12.22 9.94
C ASP A 452 -1.47 -10.79 10.36
N GLY A 453 -2.44 -10.17 9.69
CA GLY A 453 -2.87 -8.81 9.99
C GLY A 453 -3.44 -8.11 8.77
N TYR A 454 -4.07 -6.99 9.03
CA TYR A 454 -4.69 -6.13 8.02
C TYR A 454 -3.85 -4.88 7.79
N VAL A 455 -3.93 -4.33 6.58
CA VAL A 455 -3.36 -3.02 6.23
C VAL A 455 -4.43 -2.12 5.64
N TRP A 456 -4.38 -0.83 5.94
CA TRP A 456 -5.26 0.12 5.28
C TRP A 456 -4.88 0.26 3.81
N GLN A 457 -5.86 0.22 2.90
CA GLN A 457 -5.64 0.43 1.47
C GLN A 457 -4.91 1.76 1.19
N SER A 458 -5.21 2.78 1.98
CA SER A 458 -4.59 4.11 1.86
C SER A 458 -3.11 4.15 2.29
N GLN A 459 -2.61 3.12 2.96
CA GLN A 459 -1.22 2.97 3.37
C GLN A 459 -0.39 2.16 2.35
N ILE A 460 -1.05 1.61 1.32
CA ILE A 460 -0.35 0.86 0.27
C ILE A 460 0.36 1.85 -0.65
N ILE A 461 1.63 1.62 -0.83
CA ILE A 461 2.48 2.34 -1.78
C ILE A 461 2.14 1.81 -3.18
N ASN A 462 1.59 2.66 -4.04
CA ASN A 462 1.05 2.28 -5.36
C ASN A 462 2.15 2.02 -6.39
N ARG A 463 3.09 1.17 -6.05
CA ARG A 463 4.15 0.64 -6.90
C ARG A 463 4.71 -0.64 -6.33
N ASN A 464 5.44 -1.39 -7.14
CA ASN A 464 6.09 -2.63 -6.73
C ASN A 464 7.44 -2.32 -6.05
N TRP A 465 7.75 -3.02 -4.97
CA TRP A 465 9.09 -3.05 -4.41
C TRP A 465 10.03 -3.85 -5.33
N ILE A 466 11.18 -3.26 -5.65
CA ILE A 466 12.30 -3.91 -6.34
C ILE A 466 13.57 -3.55 -5.58
N GLU A 467 14.32 -4.55 -5.16
CA GLU A 467 15.61 -4.36 -4.50
C GLU A 467 16.67 -3.98 -5.54
N ILE A 468 17.41 -2.90 -5.26
CA ILE A 468 18.44 -2.35 -6.15
C ILE A 468 19.74 -2.14 -5.33
N GLU A 469 20.86 -2.64 -5.81
CA GLU A 469 22.16 -2.50 -5.13
C GLU A 469 22.67 -1.05 -5.14
N ASN A 470 22.59 -0.36 -6.29
CA ASN A 470 22.97 1.04 -6.42
C ASN A 470 21.71 1.93 -6.47
N PHE A 471 21.39 2.54 -5.34
CA PHE A 471 20.22 3.39 -5.18
C PHE A 471 20.55 4.89 -5.06
N GLU A 472 21.67 5.34 -5.60
CA GLU A 472 21.95 6.78 -5.70
C GLU A 472 20.83 7.48 -6.48
N ASN A 473 20.21 8.49 -5.85
CA ASN A 473 19.02 9.16 -6.34
C ASN A 473 19.01 10.65 -6.00
N GLU A 474 18.11 11.39 -6.64
CA GLU A 474 18.01 12.85 -6.47
C GLU A 474 17.60 13.26 -5.05
N TYR A 475 16.72 12.50 -4.40
CA TYR A 475 16.31 12.80 -3.03
C TYR A 475 17.46 12.58 -2.03
N GLN A 476 18.30 11.57 -2.24
CA GLN A 476 19.52 11.38 -1.45
C GLN A 476 20.47 12.58 -1.60
N THR A 477 20.67 13.07 -2.81
CA THR A 477 21.45 14.28 -3.07
C THR A 477 20.85 15.49 -2.37
N PHE A 478 19.51 15.65 -2.46
CA PHE A 478 18.81 16.70 -1.71
C PHE A 478 19.05 16.61 -0.20
N ILE A 479 18.92 15.42 0.41
CA ILE A 479 19.19 15.22 1.85
C ILE A 479 20.62 15.55 2.21
N LYS A 480 21.58 15.16 1.38
CA LYS A 480 23.00 15.52 1.56
C LYS A 480 23.21 17.02 1.56
N ASN A 481 22.58 17.74 0.66
CA ASN A 481 22.67 19.19 0.55
C ASN A 481 22.11 19.92 1.78
N ILE A 482 20.92 19.52 2.24
CA ILE A 482 20.27 20.15 3.39
C ILE A 482 20.87 19.73 4.74
N SER A 483 21.85 18.82 4.74
CA SER A 483 22.57 18.34 5.93
C SER A 483 24.01 18.85 6.04
N ASN A 484 24.43 19.83 5.27
CA ASN A 484 25.83 20.28 5.18
C ASN A 484 26.81 19.14 4.85
N ASN A 485 26.44 18.20 3.99
CA ASN A 485 27.16 16.96 3.65
C ASN A 485 27.38 15.98 4.81
N GLU A 486 26.62 16.08 5.90
CA GLU A 486 26.57 15.14 7.01
C GLU A 486 25.17 14.52 7.12
N PRO A 487 24.75 13.62 6.17
CA PRO A 487 23.38 13.19 6.05
C PRO A 487 22.92 12.22 7.17
N LEU A 488 23.82 11.50 7.82
CA LEU A 488 23.48 10.41 8.73
C LEU A 488 22.48 10.79 9.86
N PRO A 489 22.58 11.95 10.54
CA PRO A 489 21.56 12.35 11.52
C PRO A 489 20.17 12.53 10.90
N ILE A 490 20.08 13.14 9.72
CA ILE A 490 18.80 13.34 9.00
C ILE A 490 18.26 11.99 8.50
N GLU A 491 19.12 11.11 7.96
CA GLU A 491 18.75 9.75 7.54
C GLU A 491 18.20 8.93 8.71
N CYS A 492 18.80 9.01 9.89
CA CYS A 492 18.27 8.38 11.10
C CYS A 492 16.91 8.97 11.51
N VAL A 493 16.68 10.27 11.31
CA VAL A 493 15.37 10.88 11.58
C VAL A 493 14.33 10.44 10.54
N ILE A 494 14.68 10.37 9.25
CA ILE A 494 13.81 9.77 8.23
C ILE A 494 13.44 8.35 8.66
N GLY A 495 14.40 7.51 8.99
CA GLY A 495 14.18 6.14 9.45
C GLY A 495 13.32 6.06 10.71
N TYR A 496 13.52 6.94 11.67
CA TYR A 496 12.66 7.06 12.85
C TYR A 496 11.20 7.37 12.45
N LEU A 497 10.98 8.31 11.54
CA LEU A 497 9.63 8.69 11.09
C LEU A 497 8.99 7.59 10.24
N LEU A 498 9.77 6.84 9.48
CA LEU A 498 9.31 5.70 8.70
C LEU A 498 8.92 4.51 9.56
N SER A 499 9.61 4.25 10.68
CA SER A 499 9.14 3.27 11.65
C SER A 499 7.90 3.79 12.37
N THR A 500 6.80 3.06 12.36
CA THR A 500 5.59 3.43 13.10
C THR A 500 5.63 2.97 14.56
N TYR A 501 6.62 2.12 14.93
CA TYR A 501 6.78 1.66 16.30
C TYR A 501 6.93 2.80 17.28
N LYS A 502 6.15 2.77 18.35
CA LYS A 502 6.17 3.76 19.43
C LYS A 502 6.13 3.07 20.79
N ASN A 503 6.88 3.62 21.73
CA ASN A 503 6.70 3.31 23.12
C ASN A 503 6.74 4.61 23.94
N LYS A 504 6.17 4.58 25.15
CA LYS A 504 6.06 5.78 26.01
C LYS A 504 7.40 6.40 26.39
N MET A 505 8.48 5.63 26.34
CA MET A 505 9.80 6.08 26.79
C MET A 505 10.63 6.76 25.71
N ASN A 506 10.48 6.32 24.43
CA ASN A 506 11.38 6.70 23.33
C ASN A 506 10.69 7.48 22.21
N ASN A 507 9.46 7.96 22.44
CA ASN A 507 8.73 8.70 21.43
C ASN A 507 9.08 10.19 21.49
N LYS A 508 9.44 10.78 20.35
CA LYS A 508 9.84 12.18 20.21
C LYS A 508 9.11 12.86 19.06
N ALA A 509 8.74 14.10 19.25
CA ALA A 509 8.38 14.99 18.17
C ALA A 509 9.66 15.48 17.48
N ILE A 510 9.70 15.41 16.15
CA ILE A 510 10.82 15.92 15.37
C ILE A 510 10.54 17.39 15.04
N ILE A 511 11.47 18.27 15.37
CA ILE A 511 11.37 19.71 15.10
C ILE A 511 12.39 20.05 14.02
N LEU A 512 11.91 20.55 12.88
CA LEU A 512 12.72 20.99 11.75
C LEU A 512 12.90 22.51 11.82
N ASN A 513 14.09 22.95 12.12
CA ASN A 513 14.50 24.36 12.16
C ASN A 513 15.36 24.72 10.94
N ASP A 514 15.34 25.97 10.50
CA ASP A 514 16.36 26.45 9.56
C ASP A 514 17.69 26.71 10.27
N GLU A 515 18.84 26.46 9.64
CA GLU A 515 20.15 26.74 10.23
C GLU A 515 20.29 28.23 10.52
N VAL A 516 19.86 29.10 9.62
CA VAL A 516 19.94 30.55 9.77
C VAL A 516 18.84 31.08 10.69
N ILE A 517 19.24 31.88 11.67
CA ILE A 517 18.34 32.60 12.57
C ILE A 517 18.02 33.95 11.92
N SER A 518 16.77 34.16 11.51
CA SER A 518 16.31 35.41 10.93
C SER A 518 14.98 35.83 11.54
N GLU A 519 14.82 37.12 11.78
CA GLU A 519 13.51 37.70 12.18
C GLU A 519 12.50 37.68 11.04
N ASN A 520 12.98 37.74 9.80
CA ASN A 520 12.19 37.64 8.57
C ASN A 520 12.66 36.42 7.75
N PRO A 521 12.25 35.21 8.11
CA PRO A 521 12.68 34.02 7.41
C PRO A 521 12.16 34.01 5.97
N GLU A 522 13.07 33.81 5.02
CA GLU A 522 12.73 33.83 3.60
C GLU A 522 12.04 32.56 3.10
N GLY A 523 12.09 31.47 3.85
CA GLY A 523 11.55 30.15 3.45
C GLY A 523 12.37 29.49 2.32
N GLY A 524 11.90 28.34 1.85
CA GLY A 524 12.52 27.65 0.70
C GLY A 524 13.73 26.77 1.01
N THR A 525 14.05 26.53 2.28
CA THR A 525 15.20 25.71 2.73
C THR A 525 15.03 24.18 2.47
N GLY A 526 13.84 23.72 2.06
CA GLY A 526 13.59 22.30 1.75
C GLY A 526 12.75 21.54 2.78
N LYS A 527 12.29 22.14 3.90
CA LYS A 527 11.46 21.46 4.91
C LYS A 527 10.20 20.81 4.30
N GLY A 528 9.52 21.51 3.39
CA GLY A 528 8.35 20.95 2.68
C GLY A 528 8.70 19.75 1.84
N LEU A 529 9.83 19.77 1.13
CA LEU A 529 10.30 18.67 0.29
C LEU A 529 10.73 17.45 1.12
N PHE A 530 11.34 17.68 2.29
CA PHE A 530 11.61 16.62 3.28
C PHE A 530 10.31 15.89 3.67
N VAL A 531 9.24 16.62 3.97
CA VAL A 531 7.92 16.03 4.29
C VAL A 531 7.32 15.31 3.09
N GLN A 532 7.50 15.83 1.86
CA GLN A 532 7.02 15.15 0.66
C GLN A 532 7.69 13.79 0.45
N GLY A 533 8.97 13.65 0.75
CA GLY A 533 9.64 12.33 0.74
C GLY A 533 9.00 11.33 1.72
N LEU A 534 8.63 11.76 2.91
CA LEU A 534 7.92 10.90 3.87
C LEU A 534 6.53 10.48 3.35
N ARG A 535 5.83 11.37 2.63
CA ARG A 535 4.50 11.09 2.04
C ARG A 535 4.52 10.00 0.97
N GLN A 536 5.67 9.78 0.31
CA GLN A 536 5.80 8.70 -0.67
C GLN A 536 5.82 7.30 -0.03
N MET A 537 6.13 7.23 1.27
CA MET A 537 6.31 5.96 2.00
C MET A 537 5.28 5.75 3.12
N ARG A 538 4.70 6.80 3.67
CA ARG A 538 3.79 6.74 4.82
C ARG A 538 2.59 7.69 4.65
N ARG A 539 1.48 7.36 5.30
CA ARG A 539 0.32 8.23 5.33
C ARG A 539 0.57 9.43 6.22
N VAL A 540 0.71 10.61 5.64
CA VAL A 540 1.01 11.87 6.33
C VAL A 540 -0.21 12.80 6.31
N SER A 541 -0.58 13.33 7.48
CA SER A 541 -1.55 14.43 7.61
C SER A 541 -0.81 15.71 7.96
N ILE A 542 -1.11 16.78 7.24
CA ILE A 542 -0.49 18.10 7.44
C ILE A 542 -1.53 19.07 7.98
N LEU A 543 -1.18 19.73 9.08
CA LEU A 543 -1.94 20.82 9.68
C LEU A 543 -1.16 22.14 9.49
N ASP A 544 -1.82 23.17 9.00
CA ASP A 544 -1.23 24.52 8.91
C ASP A 544 -0.95 25.05 10.32
N GLY A 545 0.31 25.12 10.69
CA GLY A 545 0.75 25.55 12.01
C GLY A 545 0.49 27.03 12.30
N LYS A 546 0.29 27.86 11.27
CA LYS A 546 -0.08 29.30 11.45
C LYS A 546 -1.52 29.46 11.90
N THR A 547 -2.42 28.65 11.40
CA THR A 547 -3.86 28.76 11.66
C THR A 547 -4.38 27.74 12.64
N PHE A 548 -3.54 26.79 13.08
CA PHE A 548 -3.93 25.76 14.03
C PHE A 548 -4.25 26.33 15.41
N ASP A 549 -5.40 25.94 15.93
CA ASP A 549 -5.88 26.36 17.25
C ASP A 549 -6.52 25.18 17.98
N ASP A 550 -5.92 24.77 19.10
CA ASP A 550 -6.41 23.70 19.98
C ASP A 550 -7.81 23.92 20.54
N LYS A 551 -8.27 25.18 20.59
CA LYS A 551 -9.56 25.57 21.15
C LYS A 551 -10.71 25.44 20.15
N LYS A 552 -10.41 25.22 18.85
CA LYS A 552 -11.45 25.03 17.85
C LYS A 552 -12.13 23.68 18.05
N SER A 553 -13.41 23.61 17.70
CA SER A 553 -14.11 22.31 17.60
C SER A 553 -13.46 21.48 16.51
N PHE A 554 -13.14 20.21 16.81
CA PHE A 554 -12.54 19.25 15.88
C PHE A 554 -11.18 19.68 15.30
N PRO A 555 -10.17 20.04 16.12
CA PRO A 555 -8.90 20.57 15.62
C PRO A 555 -8.11 19.56 14.77
N TYR A 556 -8.39 18.26 14.92
CA TYR A 556 -7.75 17.15 14.21
C TYR A 556 -8.67 16.46 13.19
N GLN A 557 -9.69 17.14 12.66
CA GLN A 557 -10.68 16.52 11.77
C GLN A 557 -10.10 15.94 10.47
N THR A 558 -8.92 16.40 10.02
CA THR A 558 -8.21 15.91 8.84
C THR A 558 -7.31 14.71 9.14
N VAL A 559 -7.15 14.36 10.40
CA VAL A 559 -6.39 13.19 10.84
C VAL A 559 -7.33 11.99 10.88
N SER A 560 -6.90 10.86 10.31
CA SER A 560 -7.63 9.60 10.30
C SER A 560 -6.89 8.54 11.11
N PRO A 561 -7.54 7.42 11.48
CA PRO A 561 -6.85 6.28 12.11
C PRO A 561 -5.71 5.70 11.28
N GLU A 562 -5.72 5.96 9.97
CA GLU A 562 -4.72 5.51 9.00
C GLU A 562 -3.48 6.40 8.99
N THR A 563 -3.53 7.59 9.60
CA THR A 563 -2.42 8.56 9.62
C THR A 563 -1.26 8.02 10.44
N GLN A 564 -0.08 7.96 9.84
CA GLN A 564 1.15 7.46 10.46
C GLN A 564 2.08 8.59 10.92
N ILE A 565 2.03 9.73 10.24
CA ILE A 565 2.83 10.92 10.57
C ILE A 565 1.89 12.14 10.57
N LEU A 566 1.96 12.93 11.64
CA LEU A 566 1.24 14.21 11.78
C LEU A 566 2.24 15.35 11.72
N VAL A 567 2.07 16.25 10.77
CA VAL A 567 2.93 17.42 10.57
C VAL A 567 2.20 18.68 10.97
N PHE A 568 2.77 19.47 11.87
CA PHE A 568 2.41 20.86 12.09
C PHE A 568 3.36 21.73 11.26
N ASP A 569 2.87 22.23 10.14
CA ASP A 569 3.71 22.92 9.17
C ASP A 569 3.74 24.43 9.44
N ASP A 570 4.95 24.98 9.49
CA ASP A 570 5.25 26.41 9.66
C ASP A 570 4.58 27.05 10.91
N VAL A 571 4.85 26.45 12.08
CA VAL A 571 4.24 26.93 13.34
C VAL A 571 4.78 28.30 13.76
N VAL A 572 3.90 29.10 14.38
CA VAL A 572 4.17 30.47 14.83
C VAL A 572 5.10 30.52 16.05
N LYS A 573 5.73 31.69 16.31
CA LYS A 573 6.65 31.96 17.42
C LYS A 573 6.10 31.57 18.81
N ASN A 574 4.80 31.62 19.01
CA ASN A 574 4.14 31.32 20.27
C ASN A 574 3.46 29.93 20.30
N PHE A 575 3.86 29.02 19.41
CA PHE A 575 3.33 27.66 19.39
C PHE A 575 3.59 26.98 20.73
N ASN A 576 2.51 26.49 21.38
CA ASN A 576 2.60 25.82 22.66
C ASN A 576 2.82 24.31 22.48
N PHE A 577 4.08 23.88 22.60
CA PHE A 577 4.44 22.47 22.48
C PHE A 577 3.99 21.66 23.70
N GLU A 578 3.83 22.25 24.88
CA GLU A 578 3.36 21.54 26.07
C GLU A 578 1.96 20.97 25.87
N ASN A 579 1.09 21.69 25.18
CA ASN A 579 -0.26 21.21 24.84
C ASN A 579 -0.23 19.96 23.92
N LYS A 580 0.93 19.61 23.35
CA LYS A 580 1.13 18.44 22.48
C LYS A 580 1.79 17.27 23.19
N PHE A 581 2.15 17.40 24.46
CA PHE A 581 2.85 16.34 25.18
C PHE A 581 2.06 15.04 25.24
N SER A 582 0.73 15.12 25.42
CA SER A 582 -0.15 13.96 25.41
C SER A 582 -0.13 13.22 24.07
N LEU A 583 -0.09 13.94 22.94
CA LEU A 583 0.00 13.33 21.61
C LEU A 583 1.29 12.54 21.42
N VAL A 584 2.37 12.98 22.08
CA VAL A 584 3.66 12.28 22.02
C VAL A 584 3.66 11.04 22.90
N THR A 585 3.06 11.07 24.11
CA THR A 585 3.28 10.04 25.14
C THR A 585 2.04 9.27 25.58
N GLU A 586 0.81 9.72 25.27
CA GLU A 586 -0.42 9.12 25.79
C GLU A 586 -1.38 8.64 24.71
N GLY A 587 -1.22 9.13 23.49
CA GLY A 587 -2.08 8.83 22.36
C GLY A 587 -2.93 10.03 21.92
N MET A 588 -3.94 9.79 21.11
CA MET A 588 -4.70 10.84 20.46
C MET A 588 -6.20 10.53 20.44
N THR A 589 -7.03 11.53 20.71
CA THR A 589 -8.49 11.43 20.50
C THR A 589 -8.82 12.12 19.17
N LEU A 590 -9.42 11.37 18.26
CA LEU A 590 -9.89 11.86 16.97
C LEU A 590 -11.38 12.17 17.06
N GLU A 591 -11.71 13.44 17.00
CA GLU A 591 -13.10 13.91 16.94
C GLU A 591 -13.46 14.25 15.50
N ARG A 592 -14.50 13.64 14.96
CA ARG A 592 -15.01 13.88 13.61
C ARG A 592 -16.46 14.31 13.66
N LYS A 593 -16.85 15.25 12.83
CA LYS A 593 -18.24 15.74 12.77
C LYS A 593 -19.20 14.58 12.50
N ASN A 594 -20.22 14.44 13.33
CA ASN A 594 -21.29 13.42 13.25
C ASN A 594 -20.81 11.96 13.40
N LYS A 595 -19.62 11.73 13.96
CA LYS A 595 -19.10 10.40 14.29
C LYS A 595 -18.69 10.36 15.77
N ASP A 596 -18.67 9.17 16.35
CA ASP A 596 -18.12 8.97 17.69
C ASP A 596 -16.63 9.33 17.70
N ALA A 597 -16.15 9.88 18.82
CA ALA A 597 -14.73 10.14 19.01
C ALA A 597 -13.97 8.82 19.12
N ILE A 598 -12.90 8.67 18.33
CA ILE A 598 -12.02 7.49 18.34
C ILE A 598 -10.80 7.80 19.20
N LYS A 599 -10.55 6.97 20.22
CA LYS A 599 -9.37 7.08 21.05
C LYS A 599 -8.27 6.15 20.57
N LEU A 600 -7.23 6.73 19.96
CA LEU A 600 -6.04 6.01 19.54
C LEU A 600 -5.08 5.86 20.72
N LYS A 601 -4.63 4.64 20.98
CA LYS A 601 -3.55 4.39 21.94
C LYS A 601 -2.23 4.99 21.41
N VAL A 602 -1.22 5.11 22.27
CA VAL A 602 0.07 5.68 21.87
C VAL A 602 0.68 4.92 20.68
N GLU A 603 0.56 3.60 20.66
CA GLU A 603 1.07 2.72 19.61
C GLU A 603 0.35 2.90 18.25
N GLU A 604 -0.85 3.44 18.28
CA GLU A 604 -1.73 3.64 17.11
C GLU A 604 -1.76 5.09 16.63
N SER A 605 -1.28 6.01 17.46
CA SER A 605 -1.27 7.44 17.11
C SER A 605 -0.09 7.80 16.20
N PRO A 606 -0.22 8.85 15.34
CA PRO A 606 0.86 9.24 14.43
C PRO A 606 2.11 9.75 15.16
N LYS A 607 3.28 9.62 14.54
CA LYS A 607 4.49 10.35 14.93
C LYS A 607 4.36 11.82 14.54
N MET A 608 4.99 12.70 15.32
CA MET A 608 4.84 14.14 15.16
C MET A 608 6.06 14.77 14.52
N VAL A 609 5.83 15.62 13.54
CA VAL A 609 6.81 16.53 12.95
C VAL A 609 6.30 17.96 13.11
N ILE A 610 7.18 18.88 13.45
CA ILE A 610 6.91 20.32 13.56
C ILE A 610 7.93 21.04 12.69
N SER A 611 7.48 21.76 11.67
CA SER A 611 8.35 22.67 10.93
C SER A 611 8.20 24.09 11.49
N THR A 612 9.31 24.79 11.68
CA THR A 612 9.30 26.16 12.20
C THR A 612 10.57 26.90 11.83
N ASN A 613 10.45 28.22 11.85
CA ASN A 613 11.59 29.14 11.75
C ASN A 613 11.95 29.73 13.13
N TYR A 614 11.18 29.37 14.17
CA TYR A 614 11.33 29.91 15.52
C TYR A 614 11.74 28.82 16.50
N ALA A 615 12.45 29.19 17.58
CA ALA A 615 12.72 28.26 18.66
C ALA A 615 11.41 27.83 19.37
N ILE A 616 11.22 26.54 19.53
CA ILE A 616 10.14 26.00 20.37
C ILE A 616 10.49 26.24 21.83
N ARG A 617 9.68 27.06 22.52
CA ARG A 617 9.87 27.41 23.91
C ARG A 617 9.70 26.23 24.84
N GLY A 618 10.34 26.30 26.00
CA GLY A 618 10.28 25.36 27.09
C GLY A 618 11.61 24.65 27.37
N GLU A 619 11.92 24.46 28.63
CA GLU A 619 13.16 23.87 29.12
C GLU A 619 12.89 22.74 30.11
N GLY A 620 13.91 21.93 30.35
CA GLY A 620 13.93 20.86 31.34
C GLY A 620 13.53 19.49 30.78
N ASN A 621 13.73 18.47 31.62
CA ASN A 621 13.61 17.06 31.28
C ASN A 621 12.29 16.69 30.56
N SER A 622 11.18 17.40 30.84
CA SER A 622 9.89 17.14 30.22
C SER A 622 9.88 17.48 28.73
N HIS A 623 10.56 18.54 28.33
CA HIS A 623 10.72 18.95 26.93
C HIS A 623 11.75 18.08 26.22
N ASP A 624 12.94 17.90 26.81
CA ASP A 624 14.08 17.24 26.16
C ASP A 624 13.81 15.76 25.84
N ARG A 625 13.05 15.08 26.70
CA ARG A 625 12.65 13.69 26.42
C ARG A 625 11.60 13.55 25.32
N ARG A 626 10.85 14.62 24.98
CA ARG A 626 9.73 14.58 24.02
C ARG A 626 10.01 15.22 22.69
N ARG A 627 11.15 15.90 22.52
CA ARG A 627 11.53 16.55 21.27
C ARG A 627 12.88 16.09 20.78
N PHE A 628 13.06 16.19 19.48
CA PHE A 628 14.33 16.01 18.80
C PHE A 628 14.43 17.09 17.73
N GLU A 629 15.44 17.94 17.82
CA GLU A 629 15.58 19.11 16.98
C GLU A 629 16.64 18.87 15.90
N LEU A 630 16.30 19.22 14.63
CA LEU A 630 17.19 19.22 13.48
C LEU A 630 17.32 20.62 12.93
N GLU A 631 18.52 21.00 12.49
CA GLU A 631 18.78 22.19 11.69
C GLU A 631 18.93 21.80 10.22
N ILE A 632 18.13 22.43 9.37
CA ILE A 632 18.15 22.28 7.90
C ILE A 632 19.09 23.35 7.37
N ALA A 633 20.15 22.94 6.67
CA ALA A 633 21.12 23.84 6.08
C ALA A 633 20.48 24.77 5.04
N GLN A 634 20.96 26.00 4.96
CA GLN A 634 20.51 26.95 3.96
C GLN A 634 21.26 26.76 2.63
N TYR A 635 21.18 25.55 2.10
CA TYR A 635 21.69 25.24 0.77
C TYR A 635 20.76 25.78 -0.32
N TYR A 636 19.46 25.53 -0.15
CA TYR A 636 18.43 26.06 -1.05
C TYR A 636 17.84 27.37 -0.52
N GLY A 637 17.32 28.17 -1.46
CA GLY A 637 16.71 29.45 -1.21
C GLY A 637 16.40 30.21 -2.51
N LYS A 638 16.34 31.54 -2.48
CA LYS A 638 15.97 32.35 -3.65
C LYS A 638 16.94 32.24 -4.85
N ARG A 639 18.23 31.94 -4.60
CA ARG A 639 19.26 31.88 -5.66
C ARG A 639 19.39 30.51 -6.30
N LEU A 640 19.09 29.47 -5.57
CA LEU A 640 19.17 28.08 -6.00
C LEU A 640 18.00 27.32 -5.37
N THR A 641 17.12 26.83 -6.20
CA THR A 641 16.01 25.95 -5.78
C THR A 641 16.34 24.51 -6.13
N PRO A 642 15.68 23.51 -5.53
CA PRO A 642 15.80 22.11 -5.98
C PRO A 642 15.47 21.95 -7.47
N TYR A 643 14.52 22.72 -8.00
CA TYR A 643 14.21 22.69 -9.44
C TYR A 643 15.38 23.18 -10.30
N ASP A 644 16.09 24.21 -9.87
CA ASP A 644 17.26 24.72 -10.62
C ASP A 644 18.41 23.70 -10.64
N GLU A 645 18.57 22.93 -9.57
CA GLU A 645 19.63 21.91 -9.47
C GLU A 645 19.31 20.63 -10.26
N PHE A 646 18.07 20.10 -10.15
CA PHE A 646 17.70 18.83 -10.75
C PHE A 646 17.04 18.98 -12.14
N GLY A 647 16.66 20.20 -12.54
CA GLY A 647 16.00 20.48 -13.82
C GLY A 647 14.58 19.94 -13.94
N LYS A 648 14.00 19.44 -12.84
CA LYS A 648 12.65 18.85 -12.73
C LYS A 648 12.10 18.93 -11.32
N GLN A 649 10.81 18.66 -11.16
CA GLN A 649 10.17 18.55 -9.84
C GLN A 649 10.42 17.17 -9.26
N LEU A 650 11.00 17.11 -8.06
CA LEU A 650 11.17 15.85 -7.35
C LEU A 650 9.79 15.24 -7.09
N PHE A 651 9.68 13.92 -7.26
CA PHE A 651 8.49 13.09 -7.17
C PHE A 651 7.51 13.26 -8.35
N ASP A 652 7.14 14.47 -8.74
CA ASP A 652 6.10 14.71 -9.75
C ASP A 652 6.58 14.35 -11.17
N ASP A 653 7.86 14.59 -11.47
CA ASP A 653 8.47 14.30 -12.78
C ASP A 653 9.33 13.02 -12.78
N TRP A 654 9.28 12.21 -11.74
CA TRP A 654 10.05 10.98 -11.64
C TRP A 654 9.45 9.84 -12.44
N ASP A 655 10.31 9.05 -13.06
CA ASP A 655 9.96 7.74 -13.61
C ASP A 655 9.98 6.64 -12.54
N LEU A 656 9.57 5.44 -12.93
CA LEU A 656 9.55 4.28 -12.02
C LEU A 656 10.95 3.91 -11.51
N THR A 657 11.99 4.13 -12.33
CA THR A 657 13.37 3.80 -11.96
C THR A 657 13.86 4.68 -10.82
N GLU A 658 13.57 5.99 -10.90
CA GLU A 658 13.95 6.93 -9.84
C GLU A 658 13.16 6.66 -8.55
N TYR A 659 11.87 6.31 -8.66
CA TYR A 659 11.10 5.85 -7.50
C TYR A 659 11.65 4.57 -6.88
N GLN A 660 12.11 3.60 -7.66
CA GLN A 660 12.72 2.37 -7.14
C GLN A 660 14.02 2.66 -6.37
N LYS A 661 14.88 3.54 -6.89
CA LYS A 661 16.09 3.99 -6.18
C LYS A 661 15.73 4.72 -4.89
N PHE A 662 14.75 5.62 -4.95
CA PHE A 662 14.24 6.35 -3.79
C PHE A 662 13.71 5.39 -2.71
N ASP A 663 12.94 4.38 -3.06
CA ASP A 663 12.40 3.40 -2.11
C ASP A 663 13.53 2.67 -1.37
N ASN A 664 14.57 2.23 -2.11
CA ASN A 664 15.74 1.58 -1.50
C ASN A 664 16.51 2.53 -0.58
N TYR A 665 16.65 3.80 -0.96
CA TYR A 665 17.25 4.81 -0.08
C TYR A 665 16.43 5.03 1.19
N MET A 666 15.10 5.09 1.11
CA MET A 666 14.24 5.25 2.28
C MET A 666 14.30 4.02 3.20
N VAL A 667 14.41 2.83 2.65
CA VAL A 667 14.65 1.59 3.41
C VAL A 667 16.03 1.61 4.07
N TYR A 668 17.05 2.08 3.38
CA TYR A 668 18.39 2.32 3.95
C TYR A 668 18.32 3.29 5.14
N CYS A 669 17.60 4.41 5.03
CA CYS A 669 17.40 5.35 6.14
C CYS A 669 16.74 4.67 7.35
N LEU A 670 15.74 3.80 7.12
CA LEU A 670 15.12 3.02 8.18
C LEU A 670 16.14 2.08 8.85
N GLN A 671 16.98 1.40 8.09
CA GLN A 671 18.04 0.54 8.63
C GLN A 671 19.09 1.34 9.43
N CYS A 672 19.43 2.57 8.98
CA CYS A 672 20.29 3.48 9.73
C CYS A 672 19.69 3.78 11.12
N TYR A 673 18.39 4.08 11.18
CA TYR A 673 17.71 4.29 12.46
C TYR A 673 17.67 3.03 13.33
N LEU A 674 17.32 1.88 12.76
CA LEU A 674 17.24 0.61 13.51
C LEU A 674 18.61 0.19 14.08
N LYS A 675 19.70 0.57 13.42
CA LYS A 675 21.08 0.30 13.87
C LYS A 675 21.56 1.28 14.95
N ASN A 676 21.33 2.57 14.75
CA ASN A 676 21.97 3.63 15.50
C ASN A 676 21.01 4.40 16.44
N GLY A 677 19.69 4.26 16.26
CA GLY A 677 18.71 5.13 16.89
C GLY A 677 18.74 6.56 16.31
N LEU A 678 18.24 7.53 17.06
CA LEU A 678 18.33 8.94 16.71
C LEU A 678 19.73 9.48 17.09
N ILE A 679 20.49 9.91 16.10
CA ILE A 679 21.82 10.51 16.27
C ILE A 679 21.66 12.03 16.37
N PRO A 680 22.11 12.67 17.45
CA PRO A 680 22.09 14.13 17.55
C PRO A 680 22.96 14.76 16.47
N GLN A 681 22.40 15.76 15.78
CA GLN A 681 23.16 16.59 14.84
C GLN A 681 24.06 17.54 15.63
N GLN A 682 25.26 17.82 15.12
CA GLN A 682 26.07 18.93 15.63
C GLN A 682 25.45 20.26 15.18
N ALA A 683 24.38 20.66 15.87
CA ALA A 683 23.63 21.86 15.54
C ALA A 683 24.48 23.10 15.86
N LYS A 684 24.79 23.90 14.84
CA LYS A 684 25.63 25.11 14.98
C LYS A 684 24.92 26.22 15.77
N ASN A 685 23.63 26.37 15.53
CA ASN A 685 22.86 27.53 15.99
C ASN A 685 21.72 27.21 16.96
N LEU A 686 21.51 25.95 17.36
CA LEU A 686 20.41 25.58 18.25
C LEU A 686 20.52 26.24 19.63
N LYS A 687 21.76 26.25 20.21
CA LYS A 687 22.03 26.96 21.49
C LYS A 687 21.75 28.45 21.34
N LEU A 688 22.24 29.07 20.26
CA LEU A 688 22.03 30.48 19.97
C LEU A 688 20.53 30.80 19.74
N ARG A 689 19.84 29.97 18.99
CA ARG A 689 18.40 30.11 18.73
C ARG A 689 17.59 30.11 20.04
N LYS A 690 17.87 29.20 20.94
CA LYS A 690 17.24 29.15 22.28
C LYS A 690 17.51 30.41 23.05
N PHE A 691 18.78 30.84 23.10
CA PHE A 691 19.19 32.07 23.77
C PHE A 691 18.46 33.32 23.20
N VAL A 692 18.45 33.48 21.88
CA VAL A 692 17.76 34.59 21.19
C VAL A 692 16.25 34.58 21.42
N ALA A 693 15.61 33.40 21.45
CA ALA A 693 14.17 33.29 21.72
C ALA A 693 13.79 33.75 23.15
N GLU A 694 14.69 33.64 24.12
CA GLU A 694 14.49 34.05 25.50
C GLU A 694 14.95 35.47 25.78
N THR A 695 15.75 36.02 24.88
CA THR A 695 16.31 37.37 24.95
C THR A 695 15.95 38.17 23.69
N SER A 696 16.93 38.53 22.89
CA SER A 696 16.77 39.04 21.52
C SER A 696 18.10 38.93 20.74
N MET A 697 18.06 39.07 19.41
CA MET A 697 19.26 39.09 18.58
C MET A 697 20.12 40.30 18.82
N GLU A 698 19.47 41.47 18.95
CA GLU A 698 20.14 42.74 19.23
C GLU A 698 20.91 42.68 20.57
N PHE A 699 20.31 42.03 21.59
CA PHE A 699 20.99 41.81 22.85
C PHE A 699 22.18 40.86 22.71
N TYR A 700 22.05 39.80 21.92
CA TYR A 700 23.16 38.88 21.64
C TYR A 700 24.32 39.57 20.93
N GLU A 701 24.06 40.32 19.87
CA GLU A 701 25.07 41.10 19.13
C GLU A 701 25.76 42.12 20.04
N TRP A 702 24.95 42.88 20.80
CA TRP A 702 25.44 43.91 21.68
C TRP A 702 26.31 43.37 22.81
N ILE A 703 25.89 42.29 23.50
CA ILE A 703 26.62 41.71 24.63
C ILE A 703 27.82 40.86 24.21
N SER A 704 27.84 40.40 22.98
CA SER A 704 28.93 39.60 22.41
C SER A 704 30.12 40.47 22.02
N ASP A 705 29.87 41.75 21.74
CA ASP A 705 30.92 42.71 21.46
C ASP A 705 31.70 43.09 22.74
N PHE A 706 33.00 42.81 22.74
CA PHE A 706 33.90 43.07 23.88
C PHE A 706 34.12 44.57 24.13
N ASP A 707 33.95 45.42 23.11
CA ASP A 707 34.03 46.87 23.23
C ASP A 707 32.79 47.41 23.96
N ASN A 708 31.64 46.79 23.76
CA ASN A 708 30.41 47.13 24.46
C ASN A 708 30.36 46.65 25.89
N VAL A 709 30.77 45.40 26.15
CA VAL A 709 30.74 44.75 27.45
C VAL A 709 32.07 44.02 27.70
N PRO A 710 33.12 44.74 28.16
CA PRO A 710 34.42 44.17 28.50
C PRO A 710 34.31 43.05 29.54
N ARG A 711 35.14 41.98 29.40
CA ARG A 711 35.18 40.84 30.31
C ARG A 711 36.14 41.11 31.48
N ASN A 712 35.92 40.39 32.60
CA ASN A 712 36.72 40.50 33.81
C ASN A 712 36.76 41.92 34.43
N VAL A 713 35.69 42.70 34.16
CA VAL A 713 35.53 44.06 34.71
C VAL A 713 34.13 44.20 35.32
N ARG A 714 34.05 44.96 36.42
CA ARG A 714 32.75 45.25 37.06
C ARG A 714 31.99 46.34 36.32
N HIS A 715 30.77 46.03 36.00
CA HIS A 715 29.85 46.89 35.25
C HIS A 715 28.68 47.32 36.13
N THR A 716 28.33 48.63 36.18
CA THR A 716 27.15 49.10 36.88
C THR A 716 25.89 48.68 36.18
N LYS A 717 25.01 47.92 36.88
CA LYS A 717 23.78 47.34 36.26
C LYS A 717 22.88 48.38 35.61
N THR A 718 22.69 49.52 36.26
CA THR A 718 21.84 50.62 35.75
C THR A 718 22.44 51.28 34.52
N GLU A 719 23.76 51.52 34.54
CA GLU A 719 24.47 52.14 33.40
C GLU A 719 24.38 51.27 32.15
N TYR A 720 24.66 49.97 32.27
CA TYR A 720 24.63 49.04 31.12
C TYR A 720 23.22 48.78 30.63
N PHE A 721 22.23 48.76 31.52
CA PHE A 721 20.82 48.74 31.08
C PHE A 721 20.46 49.98 30.25
N ASN A 722 20.86 51.18 30.69
CA ASN A 722 20.62 52.42 29.95
C ASN A 722 21.42 52.40 28.66
N LYS A 723 22.71 52.04 28.64
CA LYS A 723 23.52 51.93 27.42
C LYS A 723 22.86 51.11 26.37
N PHE A 724 22.37 49.88 26.71
CA PHE A 724 21.64 49.02 25.79
C PHE A 724 20.33 49.62 25.32
N THR A 725 19.50 50.13 26.22
CA THR A 725 18.20 50.71 25.87
C THR A 725 18.27 52.03 25.14
N ASP A 726 19.37 52.82 25.28
CA ASP A 726 19.59 54.04 24.54
C ASP A 726 20.02 53.75 23.10
N GLU A 727 20.76 52.69 22.86
CA GLU A 727 21.12 52.20 21.54
C GLU A 727 19.92 51.56 20.85
N TYR A 728 19.14 50.74 21.57
CA TYR A 728 17.95 50.03 21.06
C TYR A 728 16.66 50.58 21.70
N ASN A 729 16.20 51.74 21.28
CA ASN A 729 15.10 52.48 21.90
C ASN A 729 13.78 51.70 22.05
N ASP A 730 13.51 50.74 21.19
CA ASP A 730 12.28 49.97 21.23
C ASP A 730 12.18 49.11 22.49
N PHE A 731 13.30 48.70 23.10
CA PHE A 731 13.35 47.94 24.34
C PHE A 731 12.95 48.79 25.56
N LYS A 732 13.06 50.12 25.51
CA LYS A 732 12.62 51.02 26.59
C LYS A 732 11.16 50.85 26.94
N LYS A 733 10.31 50.44 25.98
CA LYS A 733 8.86 50.28 26.16
C LYS A 733 8.47 49.13 27.04
N TRP A 734 9.28 48.07 27.12
CA TRP A 734 8.86 46.81 27.74
C TRP A 734 9.96 46.07 28.55
N LEU A 735 11.26 46.36 28.29
CA LEU A 735 12.36 45.69 28.99
C LEU A 735 12.59 46.38 30.37
N THR A 736 12.58 45.59 31.41
CA THR A 736 12.90 46.07 32.77
C THR A 736 14.35 45.76 33.12
N ALA A 737 14.97 46.56 33.96
CA ALA A 737 16.34 46.33 34.45
C ALA A 737 16.48 44.93 35.12
N LYS A 738 15.44 44.42 35.78
CA LYS A 738 15.43 43.06 36.32
C LYS A 738 15.54 42.01 35.22
N ARG A 739 14.74 42.17 34.15
CA ARG A 739 14.75 41.24 33.01
C ARG A 739 16.05 41.30 32.23
N PHE A 740 16.62 42.48 32.05
CA PHE A 740 17.92 42.69 31.45
C PHE A 740 19.02 41.93 32.18
N ASN A 741 19.04 42.00 33.54
CA ASN A 741 20.00 41.25 34.34
C ASN A 741 19.87 39.72 34.21
N ILE A 742 18.62 39.21 34.08
CA ILE A 742 18.37 37.80 33.76
C ILE A 742 18.94 37.44 32.40
N TRP A 743 18.86 38.35 31.42
CA TRP A 743 19.42 38.14 30.09
C TRP A 743 20.95 38.03 30.15
N ILE A 744 21.62 38.85 30.96
CA ILE A 744 23.07 38.76 31.16
C ILE A 744 23.45 37.41 31.79
N GLN A 745 22.71 36.96 32.81
CA GLN A 745 22.95 35.65 33.42
C GLN A 745 22.78 34.50 32.40
N LYS A 746 21.73 34.58 31.57
CA LYS A 746 21.52 33.60 30.49
C LYS A 746 22.64 33.64 29.45
N TYR A 747 23.19 34.84 29.16
CA TYR A 747 24.34 34.96 28.25
C TYR A 747 25.58 34.29 28.84
N CYS A 748 25.88 34.52 30.13
CA CYS A 748 26.98 33.84 30.80
C CYS A 748 26.85 32.32 30.74
N ASN A 749 25.65 31.79 31.01
CA ASN A 749 25.40 30.35 30.90
C ASN A 749 25.56 29.86 29.45
N PHE A 750 25.16 30.68 28.46
CA PHE A 750 25.27 30.36 27.03
C PHE A 750 26.71 30.22 26.55
N ILE A 751 27.62 31.14 27.01
CA ILE A 751 29.03 31.16 26.67
C ILE A 751 29.91 30.38 27.66
N GLU A 752 29.30 29.74 28.69
CA GLU A 752 30.00 28.99 29.74
C GLU A 752 31.00 29.85 30.56
N TYR A 753 30.59 31.09 30.85
CA TYR A 753 31.29 32.03 31.71
C TYR A 753 30.59 32.18 33.05
N GLU A 754 31.35 32.58 34.08
CA GLU A 754 30.82 32.85 35.40
C GLU A 754 30.18 34.26 35.45
N TYR A 755 29.01 34.32 36.07
CA TYR A 755 28.36 35.59 36.39
C TYR A 755 28.53 35.92 37.84
N LYS A 756 29.21 37.04 38.13
CA LYS A 756 29.35 37.58 39.49
C LYS A 756 28.54 38.85 39.64
N GLU A 757 27.93 39.04 40.80
CA GLU A 757 27.19 40.27 41.11
C GLU A 757 27.43 40.71 42.55
N GLY A 758 27.26 42.00 42.79
CA GLY A 758 27.41 42.56 44.13
C GLY A 758 26.90 44.00 44.24
N ASN A 759 27.13 44.56 45.39
CA ASN A 759 26.78 45.97 45.67
C ASN A 759 27.98 46.65 46.34
N THR A 760 28.42 47.79 45.79
CA THR A 760 29.52 48.58 46.34
C THR A 760 29.04 50.02 46.43
N ASN A 761 29.04 50.61 47.63
CA ASN A 761 28.59 51.98 47.87
C ASN A 761 27.22 52.33 47.36
N GLY A 762 26.26 51.41 47.39
CA GLY A 762 24.90 51.57 46.89
C GLY A 762 24.72 51.28 45.40
N ASN A 763 25.78 51.08 44.63
CA ASN A 763 25.75 50.75 43.24
C ASN A 763 25.77 49.22 43.01
N ARG A 764 24.76 48.67 42.40
CA ARG A 764 24.71 47.24 42.00
C ARG A 764 25.53 47.05 40.75
N TRP A 765 26.40 46.03 40.75
CA TRP A 765 27.26 45.69 39.64
C TRP A 765 27.12 44.22 39.20
N PHE A 766 27.59 43.90 38.02
CA PHE A 766 27.82 42.54 37.51
C PHE A 766 29.22 42.48 36.87
N GLU A 767 29.72 41.24 36.75
CA GLU A 767 31.02 40.93 36.11
C GLU A 767 30.86 39.60 35.35
N ILE A 768 31.38 39.54 34.14
CA ILE A 768 31.42 38.35 33.30
C ILE A 768 32.87 37.86 33.26
N SER A 769 33.17 36.70 33.85
CA SER A 769 34.51 36.15 33.95
C SER A 769 34.58 34.70 33.50
N LYS A 770 35.74 34.25 33.01
CA LYS A 770 36.01 32.85 32.69
C LYS A 770 36.73 32.18 33.85
N GLU A 771 36.26 31.04 34.36
CA GLU A 771 37.01 30.27 35.38
C GLU A 771 38.36 29.85 34.81
N GLY A 772 39.45 30.13 35.54
CA GLY A 772 40.78 29.53 35.34
C GLY A 772 41.82 30.34 34.57
N LEU A 773 41.64 31.65 34.32
CA LEU A 773 42.73 32.54 33.95
C LEU A 773 43.10 33.42 35.18
N GLU A 774 43.90 32.89 36.08
CA GLU A 774 44.66 33.72 37.01
C GLU A 774 45.47 34.72 36.17
N GLN A 775 45.41 36.00 36.58
CA GLN A 775 46.27 37.07 36.08
C GLN A 775 47.70 36.57 36.13
N GLN A 776 48.37 36.26 35.05
CA GLN A 776 49.79 36.43 34.93
C GLN A 776 50.01 37.94 35.01
N GLU A 777 50.29 38.41 36.19
CA GLU A 777 50.95 39.72 36.40
C GLU A 777 52.18 39.76 35.48
N ASP A 778 52.18 40.74 34.58
CA ASP A 778 53.40 41.23 33.95
C ASP A 778 54.45 41.68 35.02
N ASN A 779 55.24 40.75 35.44
CA ASN A 779 56.51 41.01 36.17
C ASN A 779 57.60 40.37 35.33
N ASP A 780 57.95 40.98 34.19
CA ASP A 780 59.27 40.86 33.59
C ASP A 780 59.55 42.05 32.67
N LEU A 781 59.77 43.22 33.33
CA LEU A 781 60.52 44.30 32.72
C LEU A 781 61.51 44.82 33.81
N ALA A 782 62.61 44.08 34.01
CA ALA A 782 63.83 44.66 34.58
C ALA A 782 65.05 43.88 34.03
N PHE A 783 65.78 44.61 33.21
CA PHE A 783 67.08 44.42 32.57
C PHE A 783 67.07 43.82 31.13
#